data_eccc93357dccfd9df2755b52c04872b2
#
_entry.id   eccc93357dccfd9df2755b52c04872b2
#
_cell.length_a   1.000
_cell.length_b   1.000
_cell.length_c   1.000
_cell.angle_alpha   90.00
_cell.angle_beta   90.00
_cell.angle_gamma   90.00
#
_symmetry.space_group_name_H-M   'P 1'
#
loop_
_entity.id
_entity.type
_entity.pdbx_description
1 polymer ?
#
loop_
_entity_poly.entity_id
_entity_poly.type
_entity_poly.pdbx_seq_one_letter_code
_entity_poly.pdbx_strand_id
1 'polypeptide(L)'
;MPSDNRKLVTFTGLAGRDGSTPSEILIPPTRCKEAINVDFYQAAFARKRDGSSAVFASTTDEAFTGVLSSMIRHVPGADETLAELVGVDNAATPVVQRLAGGTAWTTPTLKDNVQANAQDVIGASLNGKLFLAYNSAQDRLHVWDTSTVRRVGLATPAAPTAANDGGVGTYSATIRYYKVAYAVTASGVNNRRSELSTAVSFTPNGNDTGVVVTKPAAISEGETHWLLYASADNSTYVLLATTAVGTTTVTDTTEPTAYSGTAPSLAGEHTVPVSWKYLVADGNRLLGAGSWESGGFNSRVWFTPRLGDMDVGDDERIPDTTARSNWVDLDENDGGFITALRGPLDGSIWVFKYRQIWQLVPTGEVSSPYDPNPETKALGCIRHQASVVAEDENGAPAIYFLSHKGPYRIGARGIQKMRDDVLDIWTTVNLDATTVVGFAEYYADKNQVWFWVAVSSANTPNRILVYDTTKGRTDEKGDVRGGWSVFTGDLANARCAVMFANTLGSSMSRDLKPYVGYGTGSVILKAGTGTDDAGTTFQSYVDLPEQHVGGLHKKCEIEQAIVLGSSGSHTLRITLNGNYADSTRTKTADVTMTATGSQTRVQKVWEDAQLADDLMSVGIRVGDASAVSNGWTIDGIGVQVRTTEPVAP
;
A
#
# COMPACT_ATOMS: atom_id res chain seq x y z
N MET A 1 32.34 -21.35 54.65
CA MET A 1 32.39 -21.65 53.21
C MET A 1 32.41 -20.29 52.50
N PRO A 2 33.29 -19.97 51.60
CA PRO A 2 33.18 -18.77 50.83
C PRO A 2 31.87 -18.83 50.05
N SER A 3 31.04 -17.80 50.15
CA SER A 3 29.81 -17.69 49.40
C SER A 3 30.15 -17.83 47.91
N ASP A 4 29.50 -18.77 47.25
CA ASP A 4 29.64 -18.93 45.80
C ASP A 4 29.14 -17.65 45.13
N ASN A 5 30.05 -16.79 44.68
CA ASN A 5 29.75 -15.50 44.07
C ASN A 5 29.33 -15.62 42.59
N ARG A 6 28.94 -16.83 42.19
CA ARG A 6 28.47 -17.09 40.82
C ARG A 6 27.03 -16.64 40.66
N LYS A 7 26.75 -15.98 39.55
CA LYS A 7 25.42 -15.57 39.14
C LYS A 7 25.16 -16.00 37.69
N LEU A 8 23.99 -16.51 37.44
CA LEU A 8 23.50 -16.76 36.10
C LEU A 8 22.66 -15.54 35.63
N VAL A 9 23.12 -14.84 34.62
CA VAL A 9 22.34 -13.82 33.92
C VAL A 9 21.59 -14.51 32.80
N THR A 10 20.29 -14.53 32.85
CA THR A 10 19.44 -15.15 31.83
C THR A 10 18.70 -14.10 31.04
N PHE A 11 18.68 -14.28 29.73
CA PHE A 11 17.88 -13.48 28.80
C PHE A 11 16.79 -14.39 28.26
N THR A 12 15.54 -14.01 28.52
CA THR A 12 14.35 -14.78 28.11
C THR A 12 13.22 -13.81 27.72
N GLY A 13 12.38 -14.19 26.76
CA GLY A 13 11.16 -13.47 26.44
C GLY A 13 11.39 -12.08 25.83
N LEU A 14 12.19 -11.99 24.76
CA LEU A 14 12.44 -10.71 24.08
C LEU A 14 11.15 -10.08 23.55
N ALA A 15 10.99 -8.79 23.83
CA ALA A 15 9.87 -7.96 23.40
C ALA A 15 10.24 -7.04 22.23
N GLY A 16 11.35 -7.30 21.54
CA GLY A 16 11.79 -6.52 20.38
C GLY A 16 13.00 -5.61 20.65
N ARG A 17 13.33 -4.82 19.65
CA ARG A 17 14.44 -3.88 19.61
C ARG A 17 14.14 -2.59 20.38
N ASP A 18 15.17 -1.96 20.94
CA ASP A 18 15.13 -0.59 21.50
C ASP A 18 16.32 0.21 20.96
N GLY A 19 16.08 1.01 19.94
CA GLY A 19 17.06 1.90 19.31
C GLY A 19 17.01 3.35 19.77
N SER A 20 16.23 3.66 20.81
CA SER A 20 16.07 5.04 21.31
C SER A 20 16.82 5.32 22.59
N THR A 21 17.14 4.28 23.35
CA THR A 21 17.77 4.44 24.66
C THR A 21 19.23 4.83 24.49
N PRO A 22 19.65 6.01 24.98
CA PRO A 22 20.99 6.55 24.71
C PRO A 22 22.14 5.74 25.32
N SER A 23 21.85 4.97 26.34
CA SER A 23 22.80 4.13 27.04
C SER A 23 22.32 2.69 27.06
N GLU A 24 23.16 1.77 26.61
CA GLU A 24 22.86 0.33 26.59
C GLU A 24 22.47 -0.24 27.94
N ILE A 25 22.98 0.34 29.04
CA ILE A 25 22.65 -0.07 30.41
C ILE A 25 21.18 0.14 30.76
N LEU A 26 20.55 1.13 30.14
CA LEU A 26 19.16 1.49 30.39
C LEU A 26 18.17 0.66 29.54
N ILE A 27 18.68 -0.11 28.59
CA ILE A 27 17.83 -1.00 27.81
C ILE A 27 17.42 -2.19 28.71
N PRO A 28 16.12 -2.45 28.89
CA PRO A 28 15.66 -3.59 29.69
C PRO A 28 16.20 -4.92 29.14
N PRO A 29 16.51 -5.90 29.98
CA PRO A 29 17.02 -7.21 29.54
C PRO A 29 16.01 -8.01 28.70
N THR A 30 14.74 -7.59 28.67
CA THR A 30 13.69 -8.11 27.80
C THR A 30 13.70 -7.48 26.40
N ARG A 31 14.59 -6.55 26.11
CA ARG A 31 14.77 -5.93 24.79
C ARG A 31 16.19 -6.13 24.28
N CYS A 32 16.35 -6.04 22.98
CA CYS A 32 17.65 -6.10 22.34
C CYS A 32 18.06 -4.73 21.78
N LYS A 33 19.36 -4.49 21.68
CA LYS A 33 19.95 -3.34 21.01
C LYS A 33 19.73 -3.44 19.50
N GLU A 34 20.00 -4.62 18.94
CA GLU A 34 19.77 -4.92 17.53
C GLU A 34 19.09 -6.27 17.35
N ALA A 35 18.20 -6.36 16.38
CA ALA A 35 17.60 -7.58 15.90
C ALA A 35 17.55 -7.53 14.37
N ILE A 36 18.47 -8.21 13.73
CA ILE A 36 18.62 -8.20 12.28
C ILE A 36 18.18 -9.55 11.71
N ASN A 37 17.22 -9.54 10.81
CA ASN A 37 16.63 -10.74 10.18
C ASN A 37 16.14 -11.78 11.20
N VAL A 38 15.59 -11.30 12.30
CA VAL A 38 15.08 -12.09 13.40
C VAL A 38 13.58 -11.85 13.57
N ASP A 39 12.86 -12.91 13.77
CA ASP A 39 11.44 -12.94 14.01
C ASP A 39 11.17 -13.29 15.49
N PHE A 40 10.34 -12.51 16.16
CA PHE A 40 9.88 -12.75 17.53
C PHE A 40 8.51 -13.43 17.58
N TYR A 41 7.99 -13.80 16.43
CA TYR A 41 6.74 -14.53 16.31
C TYR A 41 6.79 -15.88 17.03
N GLN A 42 5.71 -16.23 17.72
CA GLN A 42 5.59 -17.40 18.59
C GLN A 42 6.35 -17.26 19.94
N ALA A 43 6.33 -18.31 20.73
CA ALA A 43 6.86 -18.32 22.09
C ALA A 43 8.41 -18.43 22.19
N ALA A 44 9.12 -18.45 21.08
CA ALA A 44 10.58 -18.52 21.07
C ALA A 44 11.19 -17.18 21.51
N PHE A 45 12.40 -17.24 22.06
CA PHE A 45 13.17 -16.06 22.43
C PHE A 45 13.54 -15.24 21.18
N ALA A 46 14.09 -15.91 20.16
CA ALA A 46 14.42 -15.35 18.87
C ALA A 46 14.54 -16.46 17.82
N ARG A 47 14.13 -16.16 16.60
CA ARG A 47 14.22 -17.08 15.48
C ARG A 47 14.73 -16.34 14.25
N LYS A 48 15.59 -16.97 13.44
CA LYS A 48 15.91 -16.46 12.11
C LYS A 48 14.61 -16.31 11.32
N ARG A 49 14.41 -15.17 10.65
CA ARG A 49 13.23 -14.96 9.81
C ARG A 49 13.14 -16.01 8.71
N ASP A 50 11.94 -16.28 8.27
CA ASP A 50 11.75 -17.03 7.04
C ASP A 50 12.31 -16.23 5.85
N GLY A 51 12.76 -16.96 4.86
CA GLY A 51 13.23 -16.39 3.61
C GLY A 51 12.10 -16.08 2.63
N SER A 52 12.44 -16.05 1.37
CA SER A 52 11.51 -15.86 0.27
C SER A 52 11.84 -16.81 -0.89
N SER A 53 10.85 -17.09 -1.71
CA SER A 53 11.05 -17.83 -2.97
C SER A 53 10.57 -17.00 -4.14
N ALA A 54 11.20 -17.14 -5.30
CA ALA A 54 10.66 -16.59 -6.53
C ALA A 54 9.31 -17.25 -6.85
N VAL A 55 8.32 -16.44 -7.21
CA VAL A 55 6.97 -16.94 -7.53
C VAL A 55 6.99 -17.75 -8.84
N PHE A 56 7.84 -17.36 -9.78
CA PHE A 56 8.04 -18.02 -11.05
C PHE A 56 9.39 -18.74 -11.10
N ALA A 57 9.48 -19.81 -11.85
CA ALA A 57 10.70 -20.61 -11.98
C ALA A 57 11.87 -19.85 -12.65
N SER A 58 11.57 -18.77 -13.37
CA SER A 58 12.54 -17.87 -13.98
C SER A 58 12.77 -16.64 -13.10
N THR A 59 13.99 -16.13 -13.07
CA THR A 59 14.34 -14.89 -12.36
C THR A 59 13.78 -13.64 -13.05
N THR A 60 13.15 -13.80 -14.21
CA THR A 60 12.47 -12.75 -14.95
C THR A 60 11.07 -13.21 -15.26
N ASP A 61 10.07 -12.43 -14.89
CA ASP A 61 8.72 -12.63 -15.37
C ASP A 61 8.64 -12.05 -16.79
N GLU A 62 8.38 -12.91 -17.76
CA GLU A 62 8.34 -12.52 -19.18
C GLU A 62 7.23 -11.52 -19.52
N ALA A 63 6.25 -11.34 -18.61
CA ALA A 63 5.15 -10.40 -18.81
C ALA A 63 5.58 -8.93 -18.64
N PHE A 64 6.68 -8.68 -17.94
CA PHE A 64 7.16 -7.35 -17.63
C PHE A 64 8.56 -7.13 -18.19
N THR A 65 8.79 -5.98 -18.79
CA THR A 65 10.11 -5.56 -19.30
C THR A 65 10.85 -4.63 -18.35
N GLY A 66 10.13 -4.02 -17.42
CA GLY A 66 10.64 -3.14 -16.39
C GLY A 66 10.56 -3.74 -14.99
N VAL A 67 10.94 -2.95 -13.99
CA VAL A 67 10.79 -3.32 -12.59
C VAL A 67 9.33 -3.11 -12.17
N LEU A 68 8.77 -4.04 -11.41
CA LEU A 68 7.43 -3.87 -10.86
C LEU A 68 7.37 -2.63 -9.95
N SER A 69 6.45 -1.73 -10.25
CA SER A 69 6.25 -0.49 -9.52
C SER A 69 5.02 -0.51 -8.62
N SER A 70 4.01 -1.30 -8.97
CA SER A 70 2.79 -1.48 -8.19
C SER A 70 2.28 -2.91 -8.30
N MET A 71 1.72 -3.42 -7.21
CA MET A 71 0.95 -4.65 -7.16
C MET A 71 -0.37 -4.41 -6.42
N ILE A 72 -1.45 -4.97 -6.94
CA ILE A 72 -2.80 -4.78 -6.41
C ILE A 72 -3.47 -6.15 -6.34
N ARG A 73 -4.06 -6.47 -5.18
CA ARG A 73 -4.95 -7.62 -5.03
C ARG A 73 -6.36 -7.20 -5.42
N HIS A 74 -6.98 -7.96 -6.29
CA HIS A 74 -8.37 -7.79 -6.69
C HIS A 74 -9.15 -9.08 -6.49
N VAL A 75 -10.37 -8.96 -5.97
CA VAL A 75 -11.32 -10.07 -5.82
C VAL A 75 -12.52 -9.78 -6.69
N PRO A 76 -12.68 -10.46 -7.84
CA PRO A 76 -13.88 -10.34 -8.65
C PRO A 76 -15.09 -10.92 -7.92
N GLY A 77 -16.08 -10.10 -7.63
CA GLY A 77 -17.25 -10.52 -6.86
C GLY A 77 -16.97 -10.75 -5.38
N ALA A 78 -17.69 -11.68 -4.76
CA ALA A 78 -17.57 -12.03 -3.35
C ALA A 78 -16.76 -13.31 -3.09
N ASP A 79 -16.20 -13.91 -4.13
CA ASP A 79 -15.47 -15.19 -4.05
C ASP A 79 -13.97 -14.96 -3.96
N GLU A 80 -13.43 -15.08 -2.75
CA GLU A 80 -11.99 -14.98 -2.47
C GLU A 80 -11.13 -16.00 -3.23
N THR A 81 -11.73 -17.09 -3.71
CA THR A 81 -11.02 -18.09 -4.53
C THR A 81 -10.67 -17.57 -5.93
N LEU A 82 -11.34 -16.50 -6.35
CA LEU A 82 -11.12 -15.81 -7.62
C LEU A 82 -10.16 -14.63 -7.47
N ALA A 83 -9.50 -14.49 -6.32
CA ALA A 83 -8.54 -13.40 -6.11
C ALA A 83 -7.45 -13.39 -7.20
N GLU A 84 -7.20 -12.22 -7.73
CA GLU A 84 -6.22 -11.98 -8.77
C GLU A 84 -5.17 -10.97 -8.30
N LEU A 85 -3.95 -11.15 -8.79
CA LEU A 85 -2.86 -10.21 -8.59
C LEU A 85 -2.70 -9.37 -9.85
N VAL A 86 -2.77 -8.06 -9.72
CA VAL A 86 -2.53 -7.12 -10.81
C VAL A 86 -1.18 -6.45 -10.58
N GLY A 87 -0.30 -6.50 -11.56
CA GLY A 87 1.02 -5.88 -11.53
C GLY A 87 1.16 -4.78 -12.58
N VAL A 88 1.97 -3.78 -12.26
CA VAL A 88 2.34 -2.69 -13.17
C VAL A 88 3.85 -2.52 -13.11
N ASP A 89 4.51 -2.42 -14.26
CA ASP A 89 5.94 -2.17 -14.36
C ASP A 89 6.27 -0.69 -14.63
N ASN A 90 7.56 -0.35 -14.57
CA ASN A 90 8.07 0.99 -14.86
C ASN A 90 8.87 1.05 -16.18
N ALA A 91 8.57 0.17 -17.12
CA ALA A 91 9.21 0.19 -18.42
C ALA A 91 8.99 1.51 -19.17
N ALA A 92 9.73 1.73 -20.24
CA ALA A 92 9.49 2.88 -21.14
C ALA A 92 8.08 2.86 -21.76
N THR A 93 7.52 1.66 -21.93
CA THR A 93 6.12 1.43 -22.28
C THR A 93 5.53 0.53 -21.18
N PRO A 94 5.05 1.10 -20.07
CA PRO A 94 4.52 0.32 -18.96
C PRO A 94 3.28 -0.47 -19.38
N VAL A 95 3.09 -1.62 -18.74
CA VAL A 95 1.92 -2.46 -18.96
C VAL A 95 1.26 -2.82 -17.63
N VAL A 96 -0.05 -3.01 -17.67
CA VAL A 96 -0.83 -3.56 -16.56
C VAL A 96 -1.19 -4.99 -16.91
N GLN A 97 -0.71 -5.92 -16.11
CA GLN A 97 -0.89 -7.36 -16.29
C GLN A 97 -1.65 -7.96 -15.13
N ARG A 98 -2.32 -9.08 -15.35
CA ARG A 98 -2.95 -9.85 -14.28
C ARG A 98 -2.43 -11.27 -14.18
N LEU A 99 -2.36 -11.77 -12.96
CA LEU A 99 -2.13 -13.17 -12.62
C LEU A 99 -3.44 -13.75 -12.12
N ALA A 100 -4.11 -14.50 -12.96
CA ALA A 100 -5.36 -15.18 -12.65
C ALA A 100 -5.09 -16.66 -12.44
N GLY A 101 -5.24 -17.14 -11.20
CA GLY A 101 -5.22 -18.57 -10.85
C GLY A 101 -3.99 -19.33 -11.30
N GLY A 102 -2.82 -18.69 -11.46
CA GLY A 102 -1.78 -19.31 -12.21
C GLY A 102 -0.34 -19.16 -11.75
N THR A 103 0.48 -19.87 -12.47
CA THR A 103 1.93 -19.89 -12.39
C THR A 103 2.56 -18.96 -13.43
N ALA A 104 1.76 -18.27 -14.21
CA ALA A 104 2.21 -17.32 -15.23
C ALA A 104 1.23 -16.16 -15.34
N TRP A 105 1.72 -14.97 -15.65
CA TRP A 105 0.88 -13.85 -16.04
C TRP A 105 0.14 -14.22 -17.32
N THR A 106 -1.17 -14.24 -17.23
CA THR A 106 -1.98 -14.62 -18.38
C THR A 106 -2.45 -13.38 -19.12
N THR A 107 -2.34 -13.45 -20.41
CA THR A 107 -3.08 -12.54 -21.29
C THR A 107 -4.59 -12.69 -21.08
N PRO A 108 -5.36 -11.61 -21.22
CA PRO A 108 -4.89 -10.40 -21.88
C PRO A 108 -4.14 -9.47 -20.91
N THR A 109 -3.16 -8.75 -21.44
CA THR A 109 -2.70 -7.50 -20.88
C THR A 109 -3.92 -6.65 -20.58
N LEU A 110 -4.09 -6.22 -19.33
CA LEU A 110 -5.26 -5.41 -18.96
C LEU A 110 -5.19 -4.05 -19.65
N LYS A 111 -4.01 -3.45 -19.66
CA LYS A 111 -3.77 -2.19 -20.35
C LYS A 111 -2.30 -2.13 -20.77
N ASP A 112 -2.06 -1.89 -22.03
CA ASP A 112 -0.79 -1.46 -22.60
C ASP A 112 -0.81 0.06 -22.85
N ASN A 113 0.32 0.62 -23.21
CA ASN A 113 0.49 2.06 -23.46
C ASN A 113 0.11 2.95 -22.25
N VAL A 114 0.34 2.45 -21.04
CA VAL A 114 0.33 3.30 -19.84
C VAL A 114 1.42 4.35 -19.98
N GLN A 115 1.16 5.57 -19.54
CA GLN A 115 2.17 6.64 -19.63
C GLN A 115 3.39 6.28 -18.78
N ALA A 116 4.59 6.62 -19.27
CA ALA A 116 5.86 6.25 -18.64
C ALA A 116 6.03 6.75 -17.19
N ASN A 117 5.27 7.78 -16.80
CA ASN A 117 5.25 8.30 -15.42
C ASN A 117 4.12 7.71 -14.56
N ALA A 118 3.32 6.78 -15.06
CA ALA A 118 2.24 6.12 -14.33
C ALA A 118 2.79 4.96 -13.47
N GLN A 119 3.73 5.27 -12.57
CA GLN A 119 4.48 4.26 -11.81
C GLN A 119 3.81 3.84 -10.49
N ASP A 120 2.96 4.68 -9.93
CA ASP A 120 2.31 4.45 -8.64
C ASP A 120 0.81 4.19 -8.82
N VAL A 121 0.49 3.15 -9.58
CA VAL A 121 -0.92 2.80 -9.83
C VAL A 121 -1.56 2.30 -8.54
N ILE A 122 -2.67 2.91 -8.18
CA ILE A 122 -3.46 2.57 -7.00
C ILE A 122 -4.77 1.95 -7.46
N GLY A 123 -5.11 0.82 -6.88
CA GLY A 123 -6.36 0.12 -7.15
C GLY A 123 -7.30 0.10 -5.96
N ALA A 124 -8.59 0.13 -6.26
CA ALA A 124 -9.65 -0.13 -5.30
C ALA A 124 -10.70 -1.05 -5.91
N SER A 125 -11.06 -2.11 -5.19
CA SER A 125 -12.12 -3.03 -5.62
C SER A 125 -13.46 -2.57 -5.07
N LEU A 126 -14.45 -2.45 -5.95
CA LEU A 126 -15.82 -2.12 -5.59
C LEU A 126 -16.77 -2.87 -6.52
N ASN A 127 -17.75 -3.60 -5.98
CA ASN A 127 -18.79 -4.33 -6.74
C ASN A 127 -18.26 -5.30 -7.78
N GLY A 128 -17.18 -6.00 -7.47
CA GLY A 128 -16.53 -6.93 -8.39
C GLY A 128 -15.73 -6.27 -9.52
N LYS A 129 -15.67 -4.94 -9.56
CA LYS A 129 -14.82 -4.17 -10.47
C LYS A 129 -13.53 -3.74 -9.78
N LEU A 130 -12.45 -3.61 -10.54
CA LEU A 130 -11.22 -3.00 -10.08
C LEU A 130 -11.05 -1.63 -10.73
N PHE A 131 -11.05 -0.59 -9.91
CA PHE A 131 -10.75 0.77 -10.35
C PHE A 131 -9.24 1.03 -10.22
N LEU A 132 -8.65 1.66 -11.24
CA LEU A 132 -7.23 1.91 -11.35
C LEU A 132 -6.96 3.41 -11.55
N ALA A 133 -6.32 4.03 -10.56
CA ALA A 133 -5.81 5.39 -10.66
C ALA A 133 -4.33 5.37 -11.05
N TYR A 134 -4.00 6.04 -12.12
CA TYR A 134 -2.64 6.12 -12.64
C TYR A 134 -1.94 7.38 -12.13
N ASN A 135 -0.63 7.29 -11.99
CA ASN A 135 0.22 8.43 -11.61
C ASN A 135 0.44 9.38 -12.82
N SER A 136 -0.64 9.78 -13.49
CA SER A 136 -0.57 10.61 -14.68
C SER A 136 -1.90 11.32 -14.96
N ALA A 137 -1.82 12.57 -15.40
CA ALA A 137 -2.98 13.32 -15.93
C ALA A 137 -3.45 12.79 -17.30
N GLN A 138 -2.61 12.07 -18.01
CA GLN A 138 -2.89 11.55 -19.36
C GLN A 138 -3.61 10.20 -19.30
N ASP A 139 -3.29 9.37 -18.33
CA ASP A 139 -3.98 8.12 -18.04
C ASP A 139 -5.06 8.36 -16.97
N ARG A 140 -6.28 8.66 -17.41
CA ARG A 140 -7.41 8.85 -16.52
C ARG A 140 -7.81 7.54 -15.83
N LEU A 141 -8.66 7.65 -14.83
CA LEU A 141 -9.20 6.51 -14.09
C LEU A 141 -9.77 5.45 -15.05
N HIS A 142 -9.33 4.21 -14.89
CA HIS A 142 -9.83 3.06 -15.62
C HIS A 142 -10.54 2.10 -14.66
N VAL A 143 -11.39 1.27 -15.23
CA VAL A 143 -12.07 0.19 -14.53
C VAL A 143 -11.90 -1.10 -15.29
N TRP A 144 -11.59 -2.16 -14.58
CA TRP A 144 -11.66 -3.51 -15.06
C TRP A 144 -12.90 -4.19 -14.48
N ASP A 145 -13.81 -4.60 -15.36
CA ASP A 145 -15.12 -5.17 -15.02
C ASP A 145 -15.22 -6.68 -15.28
N THR A 146 -14.07 -7.38 -15.18
CA THR A 146 -13.90 -8.82 -15.45
C THR A 146 -13.82 -9.22 -16.92
N SER A 147 -14.19 -8.36 -17.85
CA SER A 147 -14.14 -8.63 -19.30
C SER A 147 -13.14 -7.72 -20.03
N THR A 148 -13.15 -6.43 -19.72
CA THR A 148 -12.32 -5.43 -20.39
C THR A 148 -11.82 -4.36 -19.42
N VAL A 149 -10.62 -3.84 -19.68
CA VAL A 149 -10.18 -2.60 -19.07
C VAL A 149 -10.58 -1.44 -19.96
N ARG A 150 -11.29 -0.49 -19.39
CA ARG A 150 -11.82 0.67 -20.10
C ARG A 150 -11.71 1.93 -19.23
N ARG A 151 -11.83 3.07 -19.85
CA ARG A 151 -11.99 4.33 -19.13
C ARG A 151 -13.25 4.30 -18.27
N VAL A 152 -13.20 4.93 -17.11
CA VAL A 152 -14.39 5.26 -16.32
C VAL A 152 -15.20 6.32 -17.05
N GLY A 153 -16.50 6.07 -17.25
CA GLY A 153 -17.36 6.86 -18.13
C GLY A 153 -17.08 6.61 -19.62
N LEU A 154 -17.29 7.61 -20.46
CA LEU A 154 -16.99 7.58 -21.89
C LEU A 154 -16.21 8.85 -22.29
N ALA A 155 -15.34 8.76 -23.28
CA ALA A 155 -14.64 9.91 -23.82
C ALA A 155 -15.63 10.89 -24.50
N THR A 156 -15.33 12.19 -24.38
CA THR A 156 -16.08 13.23 -25.06
C THR A 156 -15.93 13.09 -26.58
N PRO A 157 -17.03 12.99 -27.36
CA PRO A 157 -16.94 12.89 -28.80
C PRO A 157 -16.49 14.20 -29.45
N ALA A 158 -16.01 14.12 -30.69
CA ALA A 158 -15.82 15.30 -31.54
C ALA A 158 -17.17 15.96 -31.88
N ALA A 159 -17.14 17.20 -32.40
CA ALA A 159 -18.35 17.84 -32.88
C ALA A 159 -19.03 17.06 -34.01
N PRO A 160 -20.37 17.03 -34.08
CA PRO A 160 -21.07 16.48 -35.21
C PRO A 160 -20.87 17.38 -36.45
N THR A 161 -21.28 16.89 -37.62
CA THR A 161 -21.41 17.74 -38.81
C THR A 161 -22.88 17.91 -39.15
N ALA A 162 -23.23 19.04 -39.79
CA ALA A 162 -24.59 19.33 -40.20
C ALA A 162 -24.61 19.77 -41.66
N ALA A 163 -25.63 19.37 -42.39
CA ALA A 163 -25.82 19.71 -43.80
C ALA A 163 -27.35 19.83 -44.09
N ASN A 164 -27.69 20.48 -45.21
CA ASN A 164 -29.04 20.46 -45.74
C ASN A 164 -29.47 19.02 -46.10
N ASP A 165 -30.73 18.68 -45.90
CA ASP A 165 -31.21 17.33 -46.19
C ASP A 165 -31.47 17.06 -47.68
N GLY A 166 -31.45 18.09 -48.51
CA GLY A 166 -31.67 18.00 -49.96
C GLY A 166 -33.14 17.76 -50.33
N GLY A 167 -34.04 17.79 -49.36
CA GLY A 167 -35.50 17.75 -49.62
C GLY A 167 -36.00 19.05 -50.21
N VAL A 168 -37.24 19.05 -50.72
CA VAL A 168 -37.88 20.26 -51.19
C VAL A 168 -38.95 20.70 -50.18
N GLY A 169 -38.71 21.82 -49.50
CA GLY A 169 -39.54 22.30 -48.39
C GLY A 169 -39.39 23.80 -48.15
N THR A 170 -39.84 24.22 -46.97
CA THR A 170 -39.77 25.62 -46.51
C THR A 170 -39.20 25.69 -45.08
N TYR A 171 -38.21 24.83 -44.79
CA TYR A 171 -37.61 24.77 -43.47
C TYR A 171 -36.85 26.05 -43.19
N SER A 172 -37.02 26.63 -42.02
CA SER A 172 -36.52 27.94 -41.66
C SER A 172 -35.02 28.09 -41.84
N ALA A 173 -34.56 29.17 -42.48
CA ALA A 173 -33.13 29.56 -42.59
C ALA A 173 -32.59 30.17 -41.29
N THR A 174 -33.15 29.76 -40.12
CA THR A 174 -32.68 30.23 -38.82
C THR A 174 -31.49 29.40 -38.36
N ILE A 175 -30.47 30.05 -37.82
CA ILE A 175 -29.28 29.38 -37.25
C ILE A 175 -29.70 28.46 -36.12
N ARG A 176 -29.07 27.32 -36.04
CA ARG A 176 -29.20 26.33 -34.97
C ARG A 176 -27.89 25.71 -34.62
N TYR A 177 -27.83 25.10 -33.44
CA TYR A 177 -26.63 24.55 -32.87
C TYR A 177 -26.88 23.09 -32.44
N TYR A 178 -25.91 22.21 -32.74
CA TYR A 178 -26.01 20.79 -32.40
C TYR A 178 -24.80 20.37 -31.60
N LYS A 179 -25.06 19.51 -30.59
CA LYS A 179 -24.07 18.77 -29.82
C LYS A 179 -24.44 17.31 -29.78
N VAL A 180 -23.46 16.44 -29.59
CA VAL A 180 -23.70 15.01 -29.41
C VAL A 180 -23.04 14.50 -28.15
N ALA A 181 -23.61 13.45 -27.57
CA ALA A 181 -23.01 12.60 -26.57
C ALA A 181 -23.11 11.14 -27.00
N TYR A 182 -22.19 10.30 -26.56
CA TYR A 182 -22.33 8.86 -26.67
C TYR A 182 -22.89 8.25 -25.39
N ALA A 183 -23.56 7.11 -25.51
CA ALA A 183 -24.11 6.38 -24.38
C ALA A 183 -23.98 4.87 -24.56
N VAL A 184 -23.81 4.17 -23.47
CA VAL A 184 -24.07 2.72 -23.37
C VAL A 184 -25.45 2.56 -22.77
N THR A 185 -26.36 1.99 -23.53
CA THR A 185 -27.75 1.84 -23.13
C THR A 185 -28.09 0.36 -22.97
N ALA A 186 -28.63 -0.02 -21.83
CA ALA A 186 -29.21 -1.33 -21.61
C ALA A 186 -30.67 -1.18 -21.15
N SER A 187 -31.58 -1.94 -21.75
CA SER A 187 -33.02 -1.89 -21.43
C SER A 187 -33.63 -0.48 -21.47
N GLY A 188 -33.14 0.38 -22.37
CA GLY A 188 -33.61 1.75 -22.51
C GLY A 188 -33.03 2.76 -21.51
N VAL A 189 -32.20 2.32 -20.57
CA VAL A 189 -31.53 3.17 -19.59
C VAL A 189 -30.06 3.41 -20.02
N ASN A 190 -29.60 4.65 -19.96
CA ASN A 190 -28.22 4.98 -20.25
C ASN A 190 -27.36 4.68 -19.02
N ASN A 191 -26.64 3.58 -19.03
CA ASN A 191 -25.77 3.15 -17.94
C ASN A 191 -24.47 3.97 -17.86
N ARG A 192 -23.96 4.43 -18.99
CA ARG A 192 -22.78 5.31 -19.09
C ARG A 192 -23.02 6.34 -20.18
N ARG A 193 -22.52 7.54 -20.01
CA ARG A 193 -22.59 8.61 -21.00
C ARG A 193 -21.25 9.32 -21.13
N SER A 194 -21.03 9.94 -22.28
CA SER A 194 -19.97 10.93 -22.44
C SER A 194 -20.45 12.33 -22.07
N GLU A 195 -19.51 13.22 -21.84
CA GLU A 195 -19.79 14.65 -21.92
C GLU A 195 -20.25 15.06 -23.33
N LEU A 196 -20.90 16.21 -23.42
CA LEU A 196 -21.32 16.76 -24.70
C LEU A 196 -20.09 17.21 -25.52
N SER A 197 -20.17 16.99 -26.83
CA SER A 197 -19.22 17.54 -27.78
C SER A 197 -19.21 19.07 -27.78
N THR A 198 -18.23 19.67 -28.43
CA THR A 198 -18.32 21.06 -28.86
C THR A 198 -19.49 21.23 -29.83
N ALA A 199 -20.08 22.42 -29.84
CA ALA A 199 -21.20 22.74 -30.72
C ALA A 199 -20.77 22.90 -32.17
N VAL A 200 -21.60 22.43 -33.11
CA VAL A 200 -21.58 22.88 -34.50
C VAL A 200 -22.75 23.84 -34.74
N SER A 201 -22.52 24.94 -35.37
CA SER A 201 -23.56 25.87 -35.86
C SER A 201 -23.88 25.59 -37.33
N PHE A 202 -25.14 25.64 -37.68
CA PHE A 202 -25.61 25.47 -39.07
C PHE A 202 -26.80 26.36 -39.35
N THR A 203 -26.79 26.96 -40.54
CA THR A 203 -27.94 27.75 -41.05
C THR A 203 -28.41 27.10 -42.35
N PRO A 204 -29.61 26.51 -42.37
CA PRO A 204 -30.18 25.92 -43.59
C PRO A 204 -30.41 26.96 -44.68
N ASN A 205 -30.49 26.49 -45.91
CA ASN A 205 -30.71 27.36 -47.07
C ASN A 205 -32.17 27.88 -47.21
N GLY A 206 -33.10 27.37 -46.40
CA GLY A 206 -34.51 27.76 -46.43
C GLY A 206 -35.37 27.04 -47.47
N ASN A 207 -34.81 26.14 -48.27
CA ASN A 207 -35.50 25.41 -49.33
C ASN A 207 -35.57 23.89 -49.06
N ASP A 208 -35.06 23.44 -47.92
CA ASP A 208 -35.02 22.03 -47.50
C ASP A 208 -36.19 21.65 -46.60
N THR A 209 -36.28 20.38 -46.22
CA THR A 209 -37.25 19.87 -45.26
C THR A 209 -36.69 19.71 -43.88
N GLY A 210 -35.33 19.80 -43.73
CA GLY A 210 -34.66 19.62 -42.45
C GLY A 210 -33.15 19.78 -42.56
N VAL A 211 -32.47 19.43 -41.48
CA VAL A 211 -31.03 19.39 -41.38
C VAL A 211 -30.56 17.97 -41.08
N VAL A 212 -29.71 17.41 -41.90
CA VAL A 212 -29.05 16.13 -41.64
C VAL A 212 -27.86 16.38 -40.73
N VAL A 213 -27.96 15.85 -39.51
CA VAL A 213 -26.86 15.85 -38.57
C VAL A 213 -26.17 14.47 -38.59
N THR A 214 -24.85 14.49 -38.87
CA THR A 214 -24.02 13.28 -38.90
C THR A 214 -23.22 13.21 -37.63
N LYS A 215 -23.29 12.06 -36.94
CA LYS A 215 -22.48 11.82 -35.75
C LYS A 215 -20.99 11.82 -36.06
N PRO A 216 -20.11 12.18 -35.13
CA PRO A 216 -18.67 12.00 -35.27
C PRO A 216 -18.26 10.53 -35.32
N ALA A 217 -16.98 10.26 -35.55
CA ALA A 217 -16.42 8.91 -35.46
C ALA A 217 -16.71 8.29 -34.09
N ALA A 218 -16.92 7.00 -34.07
CA ALA A 218 -17.08 6.24 -32.83
C ALA A 218 -15.83 6.37 -31.97
N ILE A 219 -16.01 6.39 -30.65
CA ILE A 219 -14.92 6.47 -29.69
C ILE A 219 -14.31 5.09 -29.35
N SER A 220 -15.00 4.01 -29.79
CA SER A 220 -14.57 2.61 -29.58
C SER A 220 -14.43 2.21 -28.09
N GLU A 221 -15.29 2.74 -27.24
CA GLU A 221 -15.36 2.43 -25.80
C GLU A 221 -16.62 1.63 -25.43
N GLY A 222 -17.22 0.97 -26.42
CA GLY A 222 -18.43 0.14 -26.23
C GLY A 222 -19.75 0.91 -26.28
N GLU A 223 -19.74 2.13 -26.79
CA GLU A 223 -20.94 2.92 -27.00
C GLU A 223 -21.94 2.20 -27.89
N THR A 224 -23.22 2.18 -27.48
CA THR A 224 -24.33 1.55 -28.20
C THR A 224 -25.24 2.56 -28.87
N HIS A 225 -25.29 3.77 -28.35
CA HIS A 225 -26.16 4.85 -28.82
C HIS A 225 -25.42 6.18 -28.86
N TRP A 226 -25.95 7.10 -29.64
CA TRP A 226 -25.60 8.49 -29.58
C TRP A 226 -26.84 9.36 -29.38
N LEU A 227 -26.65 10.44 -28.65
CA LEU A 227 -27.66 11.39 -28.23
C LEU A 227 -27.43 12.69 -28.98
N LEU A 228 -28.43 13.13 -29.76
CA LEU A 228 -28.38 14.40 -30.45
C LEU A 228 -29.09 15.46 -29.63
N TYR A 229 -28.41 16.55 -29.35
CA TYR A 229 -28.96 17.73 -28.69
C TYR A 229 -28.97 18.91 -29.66
N ALA A 230 -30.05 19.68 -29.63
CA ALA A 230 -30.21 20.88 -30.46
C ALA A 230 -30.50 22.11 -29.59
N SER A 231 -30.13 23.27 -30.10
CA SER A 231 -30.33 24.58 -29.47
C SER A 231 -30.57 25.66 -30.51
N ALA A 232 -31.43 26.62 -30.18
CA ALA A 232 -31.66 27.82 -30.98
C ALA A 232 -30.67 28.94 -30.65
N ASP A 233 -30.10 28.95 -29.46
CA ASP A 233 -29.31 30.10 -28.92
C ASP A 233 -27.88 29.73 -28.49
N ASN A 234 -27.44 28.51 -28.75
CA ASN A 234 -26.15 27.94 -28.29
C ASN A 234 -25.96 27.89 -26.76
N SER A 235 -27.01 28.13 -26.02
CA SER A 235 -26.97 28.09 -24.54
C SER A 235 -27.91 27.01 -23.97
N THR A 236 -29.12 26.97 -24.44
CA THR A 236 -30.16 26.05 -23.99
C THR A 236 -30.31 24.87 -24.96
N TYR A 237 -29.73 23.74 -24.58
CA TYR A 237 -29.79 22.52 -25.38
C TYR A 237 -30.88 21.58 -24.88
N VAL A 238 -31.55 20.89 -25.81
CA VAL A 238 -32.56 19.85 -25.51
C VAL A 238 -32.25 18.59 -26.32
N LEU A 239 -32.58 17.43 -25.75
CA LEU A 239 -32.44 16.14 -26.42
C LEU A 239 -33.44 16.05 -27.57
N LEU A 240 -32.94 15.91 -28.78
CA LEU A 240 -33.73 15.79 -30.00
C LEU A 240 -33.94 14.32 -30.39
N ALA A 241 -32.90 13.51 -30.28
CA ALA A 241 -32.93 12.10 -30.64
C ALA A 241 -31.96 11.25 -29.84
N THR A 242 -32.38 9.99 -29.57
CA THR A 242 -31.50 8.91 -29.12
C THR A 242 -31.44 7.85 -30.20
N THR A 243 -30.27 7.57 -30.73
CA THR A 243 -30.12 6.75 -31.95
C THR A 243 -29.04 5.70 -31.76
N ALA A 244 -29.26 4.48 -32.25
CA ALA A 244 -28.24 3.44 -32.21
C ALA A 244 -26.96 3.88 -32.94
N VAL A 245 -25.80 3.52 -32.40
CA VAL A 245 -24.49 3.97 -32.93
C VAL A 245 -24.25 3.54 -34.39
N GLY A 246 -24.88 2.46 -34.84
CA GLY A 246 -24.83 1.99 -36.23
C GLY A 246 -25.53 2.94 -37.23
N THR A 247 -26.45 3.78 -36.76
CA THR A 247 -27.11 4.82 -37.58
C THR A 247 -26.25 6.08 -37.55
N THR A 248 -25.77 6.52 -38.68
CA THR A 248 -24.79 7.60 -38.78
C THR A 248 -25.40 9.00 -38.79
N THR A 249 -26.68 9.12 -39.18
CA THR A 249 -27.35 10.41 -39.39
C THR A 249 -28.70 10.47 -38.72
N VAL A 250 -29.11 11.66 -38.31
CA VAL A 250 -30.48 12.01 -37.90
C VAL A 250 -30.90 13.26 -38.64
N THR A 251 -32.08 13.27 -39.18
CA THR A 251 -32.65 14.46 -39.81
C THR A 251 -33.49 15.23 -38.80
N ASP A 252 -33.09 16.46 -38.51
CA ASP A 252 -33.85 17.40 -37.69
C ASP A 252 -34.84 18.16 -38.58
N THR A 253 -36.10 17.91 -38.37
CA THR A 253 -37.20 18.61 -39.04
C THR A 253 -37.94 19.59 -38.11
N THR A 254 -37.43 19.79 -36.89
CA THR A 254 -38.02 20.62 -35.86
C THR A 254 -37.54 22.07 -36.01
N GLU A 255 -38.45 23.02 -36.06
CA GLU A 255 -38.09 24.44 -36.05
C GLU A 255 -37.44 24.82 -34.71
N PRO A 256 -36.40 25.73 -34.73
CA PRO A 256 -35.68 26.10 -33.51
C PRO A 256 -36.59 26.64 -32.39
N THR A 257 -37.67 27.32 -32.74
CA THR A 257 -38.63 27.87 -31.77
C THR A 257 -39.52 26.76 -31.12
N ALA A 258 -39.54 25.58 -31.71
CA ALA A 258 -40.27 24.42 -31.21
C ALA A 258 -39.38 23.37 -30.50
N TYR A 259 -38.07 23.66 -30.35
CA TYR A 259 -37.23 22.75 -29.63
C TYR A 259 -37.72 22.55 -28.19
N SER A 260 -38.04 21.30 -27.87
CA SER A 260 -38.49 20.88 -26.55
C SER A 260 -37.93 19.48 -26.25
N GLY A 261 -37.67 19.21 -25.03
CA GLY A 261 -37.09 17.93 -24.61
C GLY A 261 -36.29 18.05 -23.32
N THR A 262 -35.69 16.95 -22.93
CA THR A 262 -34.89 16.91 -21.73
C THR A 262 -33.58 17.69 -21.94
N ALA A 263 -33.28 18.59 -21.03
CA ALA A 263 -31.96 19.24 -21.01
C ALA A 263 -30.86 18.20 -20.80
N PRO A 264 -29.65 18.41 -21.34
CA PRO A 264 -28.50 17.58 -20.99
C PRO A 264 -28.21 17.72 -19.50
N SER A 265 -27.65 16.68 -18.91
CA SER A 265 -27.06 16.79 -17.57
C SER A 265 -25.92 17.81 -17.54
N LEU A 266 -25.60 18.32 -16.38
CA LEU A 266 -24.51 19.29 -16.21
C LEU A 266 -23.16 18.69 -16.64
N ALA A 267 -22.24 19.56 -17.03
CA ALA A 267 -20.90 19.14 -17.39
C ALA A 267 -20.17 18.55 -16.18
N GLY A 268 -19.44 17.44 -16.40
CA GLY A 268 -18.73 16.71 -15.37
C GLY A 268 -19.54 15.62 -14.67
N GLU A 269 -20.82 15.46 -14.98
CA GLU A 269 -21.70 14.49 -14.31
C GLU A 269 -21.60 13.05 -14.85
N HIS A 270 -20.90 12.83 -15.95
CA HIS A 270 -20.88 11.52 -16.63
C HIS A 270 -19.59 10.75 -16.45
N THR A 271 -18.64 11.30 -15.70
CA THR A 271 -17.35 10.70 -15.41
C THR A 271 -16.79 11.30 -14.13
N VAL A 272 -15.59 10.92 -13.74
CA VAL A 272 -14.87 11.62 -12.68
C VAL A 272 -14.33 12.95 -13.22
N PRO A 273 -14.42 14.04 -12.44
CA PRO A 273 -14.11 15.39 -12.95
C PRO A 273 -12.62 15.62 -13.19
N VAL A 274 -11.76 14.87 -12.49
CA VAL A 274 -10.29 14.98 -12.56
C VAL A 274 -9.63 13.60 -12.52
N SER A 275 -8.37 13.49 -12.93
CA SER A 275 -7.58 12.28 -12.78
C SER A 275 -7.13 12.14 -11.32
N TRP A 276 -7.78 11.28 -10.58
CA TRP A 276 -7.48 11.04 -9.17
C TRP A 276 -6.11 10.39 -8.98
N LYS A 277 -5.43 10.77 -7.90
CA LYS A 277 -4.17 10.15 -7.47
C LYS A 277 -4.39 8.96 -6.56
N TYR A 278 -5.39 9.02 -5.70
CA TYR A 278 -5.64 8.05 -4.64
C TYR A 278 -7.08 7.58 -4.69
N LEU A 279 -7.26 6.30 -4.40
CA LEU A 279 -8.56 5.62 -4.36
C LEU A 279 -8.72 4.86 -3.03
N VAL A 280 -9.93 4.81 -2.56
CA VAL A 280 -10.39 3.88 -1.53
C VAL A 280 -11.85 3.54 -1.76
N ALA A 281 -12.24 2.30 -1.48
CA ALA A 281 -13.63 1.89 -1.47
C ALA A 281 -14.17 1.94 -0.02
N ASP A 282 -15.33 2.57 0.15
CA ASP A 282 -16.09 2.58 1.40
C ASP A 282 -17.37 1.79 1.21
N GLY A 283 -17.27 0.47 1.35
CA GLY A 283 -18.39 -0.44 1.27
C GLY A 283 -19.18 -0.36 -0.04
N ASN A 284 -19.86 0.76 -0.26
CA ASN A 284 -20.75 0.99 -1.39
C ASN A 284 -20.41 2.24 -2.22
N ARG A 285 -19.26 2.86 -1.99
CA ARG A 285 -18.81 4.06 -2.70
C ARG A 285 -17.34 3.96 -3.07
N LEU A 286 -16.99 4.59 -4.17
CA LEU A 286 -15.61 4.87 -4.51
C LEU A 286 -15.29 6.30 -4.08
N LEU A 287 -14.22 6.46 -3.28
CA LEU A 287 -13.68 7.76 -2.96
C LEU A 287 -12.37 7.95 -3.71
N GLY A 288 -12.20 9.15 -4.26
CA GLY A 288 -10.97 9.55 -4.95
C GLY A 288 -10.47 10.88 -4.46
N ALA A 289 -9.17 11.06 -4.40
CA ALA A 289 -8.57 12.31 -3.96
C ALA A 289 -7.28 12.65 -4.68
N GLY A 290 -6.92 13.93 -4.60
CA GLY A 290 -5.79 14.49 -5.31
C GLY A 290 -6.05 14.57 -6.82
N SER A 291 -5.31 15.43 -7.51
CA SER A 291 -5.42 15.59 -8.95
C SER A 291 -4.04 15.72 -9.58
N TRP A 292 -3.93 15.26 -10.81
CA TRP A 292 -2.74 15.45 -11.64
C TRP A 292 -2.87 16.67 -12.54
N GLU A 293 -4.09 17.20 -12.74
CA GLU A 293 -4.34 18.38 -13.56
C GLU A 293 -3.87 19.66 -12.86
N SER A 294 -3.32 20.58 -13.64
CA SER A 294 -2.97 21.92 -13.16
C SER A 294 -4.23 22.67 -12.72
N GLY A 295 -4.23 23.20 -11.51
CA GLY A 295 -5.41 23.84 -10.92
C GLY A 295 -6.47 22.87 -10.40
N GLY A 296 -6.16 21.55 -10.34
CA GLY A 296 -7.03 20.55 -9.75
C GLY A 296 -7.18 20.73 -8.22
N PHE A 297 -8.22 20.14 -7.68
CA PHE A 297 -8.61 20.26 -6.28
C PHE A 297 -7.75 19.34 -5.39
N ASN A 298 -6.53 19.77 -5.08
CA ASN A 298 -5.56 18.94 -4.35
C ASN A 298 -5.92 18.64 -2.91
N SER A 299 -6.87 19.38 -2.33
CA SER A 299 -7.38 19.19 -0.97
C SER A 299 -8.80 18.62 -0.95
N ARG A 300 -9.35 18.25 -2.11
CA ARG A 300 -10.70 17.73 -2.23
C ARG A 300 -10.72 16.22 -2.26
N VAL A 301 -11.67 15.65 -1.53
CA VAL A 301 -12.08 14.24 -1.63
C VAL A 301 -13.40 14.20 -2.36
N TRP A 302 -13.42 13.45 -3.46
CA TRP A 302 -14.60 13.16 -4.25
C TRP A 302 -15.16 11.80 -3.87
N PHE A 303 -16.45 11.59 -3.99
CA PHE A 303 -17.08 10.30 -3.78
C PHE A 303 -18.23 10.08 -4.73
N THR A 304 -18.33 8.85 -5.23
CA THR A 304 -19.45 8.43 -6.09
C THR A 304 -20.73 8.32 -5.27
N PRO A 305 -21.88 8.28 -5.90
CA PRO A 305 -23.14 7.92 -5.26
C PRO A 305 -23.05 6.56 -4.55
N ARG A 306 -23.94 6.34 -3.61
CA ARG A 306 -24.01 5.07 -2.89
C ARG A 306 -24.74 4.02 -3.75
N LEU A 307 -24.14 2.85 -3.89
CA LEU A 307 -24.82 1.73 -4.54
C LEU A 307 -26.07 1.30 -3.75
N GLY A 308 -27.11 1.01 -4.48
CA GLY A 308 -28.42 0.68 -3.93
C GLY A 308 -29.40 1.85 -3.91
N ASP A 309 -28.89 3.08 -3.95
CA ASP A 309 -29.74 4.29 -4.05
C ASP A 309 -29.85 4.79 -5.50
N MET A 310 -29.16 4.18 -6.46
CA MET A 310 -28.93 4.74 -7.79
C MET A 310 -28.86 3.71 -8.93
N ASP A 311 -28.84 4.23 -10.15
CA ASP A 311 -28.80 3.49 -11.40
C ASP A 311 -27.46 2.75 -11.63
N VAL A 312 -27.49 1.75 -12.51
CA VAL A 312 -26.30 1.02 -12.95
C VAL A 312 -25.26 1.98 -13.52
N GLY A 313 -24.02 1.90 -13.05
CA GLY A 313 -22.91 2.74 -13.49
C GLY A 313 -22.66 3.99 -12.61
N ASP A 314 -23.40 4.17 -11.53
CA ASP A 314 -23.21 5.30 -10.61
C ASP A 314 -21.91 5.21 -9.80
N ASP A 315 -21.31 4.04 -9.74
CA ASP A 315 -19.96 3.84 -9.20
C ASP A 315 -18.84 4.44 -10.09
N GLU A 316 -19.17 4.91 -11.27
CA GLU A 316 -18.21 5.42 -12.27
C GLU A 316 -18.36 6.92 -12.53
N ARG A 317 -19.21 7.64 -11.83
CA ARG A 317 -19.49 9.05 -12.09
C ARG A 317 -19.63 9.89 -10.83
N ILE A 318 -19.49 11.19 -10.99
CA ILE A 318 -19.83 12.21 -10.00
C ILE A 318 -21.03 12.99 -10.56
N PRO A 319 -22.25 12.72 -10.12
CA PRO A 319 -23.46 13.29 -10.73
C PRO A 319 -23.62 14.79 -10.54
N ASP A 320 -23.03 15.36 -9.49
CA ASP A 320 -23.06 16.80 -9.25
C ASP A 320 -21.70 17.28 -8.75
N THR A 321 -20.99 17.98 -9.63
CA THR A 321 -19.67 18.53 -9.32
C THR A 321 -19.74 19.83 -8.52
N THR A 322 -20.92 20.39 -8.30
CA THR A 322 -21.14 21.65 -7.59
C THR A 322 -21.65 21.44 -6.16
N ALA A 323 -22.27 20.29 -5.87
CA ALA A 323 -22.86 19.99 -4.58
C ALA A 323 -21.94 19.18 -3.67
N ARG A 324 -21.98 19.45 -2.38
CA ARG A 324 -21.26 18.68 -1.33
C ARG A 324 -21.74 17.23 -1.17
N SER A 325 -22.80 16.83 -1.87
CA SER A 325 -23.24 15.45 -1.95
C SER A 325 -22.21 14.51 -2.59
N ASN A 326 -21.26 15.05 -3.34
CA ASN A 326 -20.25 14.28 -4.08
C ASN A 326 -18.80 14.68 -3.79
N TRP A 327 -18.56 15.66 -2.92
CA TRP A 327 -17.21 16.05 -2.55
C TRP A 327 -17.15 16.81 -1.21
N VAL A 328 -15.94 16.86 -0.64
CA VAL A 328 -15.62 17.67 0.54
C VAL A 328 -14.21 18.25 0.40
N ASP A 329 -14.03 19.52 0.76
CA ASP A 329 -12.72 20.18 0.81
C ASP A 329 -12.16 20.16 2.22
N LEU A 330 -10.87 19.85 2.30
CA LEU A 330 -10.13 19.73 3.56
C LEU A 330 -9.08 20.86 3.63
N ASP A 331 -9.43 21.99 4.23
CA ASP A 331 -8.52 23.12 4.48
C ASP A 331 -7.75 23.54 3.19
N GLU A 332 -8.48 24.01 2.18
CA GLU A 332 -7.98 24.24 0.82
C GLU A 332 -6.81 25.23 0.74
N ASN A 333 -6.73 26.18 1.68
CA ASN A 333 -5.77 27.30 1.64
C ASN A 333 -4.52 27.08 2.53
N ASP A 334 -4.29 25.88 3.05
CA ASP A 334 -3.13 25.59 3.91
C ASP A 334 -1.84 25.23 3.14
N GLY A 335 -1.91 25.18 1.80
CA GLY A 335 -0.78 24.84 0.92
C GLY A 335 -0.45 23.33 0.89
N GLY A 336 -1.17 22.49 1.63
CA GLY A 336 -0.99 21.06 1.66
C GLY A 336 -1.87 20.32 0.65
N PHE A 337 -1.35 19.26 0.04
CA PHE A 337 -2.12 18.35 -0.80
C PHE A 337 -2.33 17.01 -0.10
N ILE A 338 -3.39 16.32 -0.47
CA ILE A 338 -3.68 14.97 0.02
C ILE A 338 -2.58 14.02 -0.46
N THR A 339 -2.05 13.22 0.47
CA THR A 339 -0.99 12.23 0.20
C THR A 339 -1.49 10.80 0.34
N ALA A 340 -2.57 10.56 1.07
CA ALA A 340 -3.14 9.23 1.24
C ALA A 340 -4.62 9.25 1.62
N LEU A 341 -5.32 8.17 1.25
CA LEU A 341 -6.65 7.79 1.73
C LEU A 341 -6.57 6.40 2.33
N ARG A 342 -7.18 6.17 3.49
CA ARG A 342 -7.28 4.83 4.11
C ARG A 342 -8.62 4.64 4.81
N GLY A 343 -9.04 3.39 4.87
CA GLY A 343 -10.26 3.01 5.56
C GLY A 343 -11.06 1.98 4.77
N PRO A 344 -12.26 1.67 5.21
CA PRO A 344 -12.86 2.22 6.43
C PRO A 344 -12.19 1.70 7.72
N LEU A 345 -12.05 2.58 8.69
CA LEU A 345 -11.68 2.24 10.07
C LEU A 345 -12.79 2.77 10.97
N ASP A 346 -13.44 1.89 11.71
CA ASP A 346 -14.64 2.23 12.51
C ASP A 346 -15.71 2.99 11.71
N GLY A 347 -15.91 2.58 10.44
CA GLY A 347 -16.85 3.18 9.52
C GLY A 347 -16.43 4.52 8.92
N SER A 348 -15.27 5.05 9.28
CA SER A 348 -14.77 6.35 8.79
C SER A 348 -13.62 6.18 7.80
N ILE A 349 -13.49 7.14 6.89
CA ILE A 349 -12.35 7.23 5.97
C ILE A 349 -11.34 8.24 6.51
N TRP A 350 -10.08 7.84 6.51
CA TRP A 350 -8.98 8.66 6.97
C TRP A 350 -8.24 9.27 5.79
N VAL A 351 -8.08 10.59 5.83
CA VAL A 351 -7.43 11.37 4.79
C VAL A 351 -6.16 11.99 5.36
N PHE A 352 -5.07 11.77 4.67
CA PHE A 352 -3.77 12.28 5.08
C PHE A 352 -3.30 13.32 4.08
N LYS A 353 -2.79 14.43 4.61
CA LYS A 353 -1.85 15.32 3.94
C LYS A 353 -0.45 15.06 4.49
N TYR A 354 0.56 15.72 4.00
CA TYR A 354 1.94 15.54 4.48
C TYR A 354 2.08 15.89 5.98
N ARG A 355 1.29 16.87 6.48
CA ARG A 355 1.33 17.35 7.87
C ARG A 355 -0.03 17.43 8.55
N GLN A 356 -1.07 16.87 7.97
CA GLN A 356 -2.41 16.88 8.54
C GLN A 356 -3.06 15.52 8.41
N ILE A 357 -3.94 15.21 9.34
CA ILE A 357 -4.80 14.02 9.32
C ILE A 357 -6.24 14.48 9.56
N TRP A 358 -7.13 13.98 8.74
CA TRP A 358 -8.55 14.21 8.79
C TRP A 358 -9.32 12.91 8.85
N GLN A 359 -10.41 12.90 9.59
CA GLN A 359 -11.37 11.80 9.60
C GLN A 359 -12.63 12.25 8.86
N LEU A 360 -13.06 11.50 7.87
CA LEU A 360 -14.35 11.66 7.22
C LEU A 360 -15.35 10.73 7.89
N VAL A 361 -16.23 11.31 8.70
CA VAL A 361 -17.25 10.58 9.45
C VAL A 361 -18.53 10.52 8.62
N PRO A 362 -19.10 9.33 8.35
CA PRO A 362 -20.38 9.22 7.66
C PRO A 362 -21.50 9.88 8.47
N THR A 363 -22.26 10.75 7.83
CA THR A 363 -23.40 11.46 8.48
C THR A 363 -24.72 10.71 8.37
N GLY A 364 -24.84 9.83 7.38
CA GLY A 364 -26.13 9.23 6.95
C GLY A 364 -26.96 10.12 6.04
N GLU A 365 -26.58 11.39 5.82
CA GLU A 365 -27.30 12.34 4.99
C GLU A 365 -26.86 12.27 3.53
N VAL A 366 -27.79 12.24 2.59
CA VAL A 366 -27.51 12.19 1.15
C VAL A 366 -26.85 13.49 0.66
N SER A 367 -27.30 14.63 1.18
CA SER A 367 -26.81 15.96 0.78
C SER A 367 -25.40 16.28 1.29
N SER A 368 -24.94 15.64 2.36
CA SER A 368 -23.63 15.81 2.96
C SER A 368 -23.15 14.49 3.59
N PRO A 369 -22.78 13.49 2.78
CA PRO A 369 -22.52 12.13 3.26
C PRO A 369 -21.38 12.00 4.28
N TYR A 370 -20.45 12.94 4.29
CA TYR A 370 -19.30 12.93 5.19
C TYR A 370 -19.10 14.28 5.87
N ASP A 371 -18.80 14.22 7.17
CA ASP A 371 -18.37 15.37 7.97
C ASP A 371 -16.85 15.30 8.19
N PRO A 372 -16.08 16.29 7.73
CA PRO A 372 -14.62 16.30 7.88
C PRO A 372 -14.18 16.80 9.24
N ASN A 373 -13.60 15.93 10.04
CA ASN A 373 -13.06 16.26 11.36
C ASN A 373 -11.52 16.30 11.33
N PRO A 374 -10.88 17.44 11.66
CA PRO A 374 -9.44 17.52 11.75
C PRO A 374 -8.92 16.83 13.03
N GLU A 375 -8.07 15.82 12.87
CA GLU A 375 -7.45 15.13 14.00
C GLU A 375 -6.13 15.78 14.43
N THR A 376 -5.32 16.20 13.49
CA THR A 376 -4.06 16.91 13.76
C THR A 376 -3.59 17.73 12.56
N LYS A 377 -2.91 18.85 12.85
CA LYS A 377 -2.23 19.71 11.86
C LYS A 377 -0.70 19.66 11.97
N ALA A 378 -0.14 18.68 12.67
CA ALA A 378 1.30 18.57 12.90
C ALA A 378 1.91 17.26 12.38
N LEU A 379 1.09 16.35 11.90
CA LEU A 379 1.46 15.00 11.50
C LEU A 379 0.62 14.57 10.29
N GLY A 380 1.18 13.77 9.40
CA GLY A 380 0.48 13.20 8.27
C GLY A 380 1.23 12.02 7.69
N CYS A 381 0.85 11.52 6.53
CA CYS A 381 1.47 10.38 5.86
C CYS A 381 2.31 10.85 4.68
N ILE A 382 3.49 10.23 4.51
CA ILE A 382 4.42 10.62 3.42
C ILE A 382 3.95 10.16 2.04
N ARG A 383 3.15 9.09 1.95
CA ARG A 383 2.70 8.48 0.70
C ARG A 383 1.52 7.53 0.95
N HIS A 384 0.67 7.31 -0.04
CA HIS A 384 -0.50 6.42 0.07
C HIS A 384 -0.11 4.99 0.45
N GLN A 385 0.84 4.39 -0.26
CA GLN A 385 1.31 3.03 0.02
C GLN A 385 2.07 2.92 1.34
N ALA A 386 2.51 4.02 1.94
CA ALA A 386 3.18 4.03 3.24
C ALA A 386 2.21 3.93 4.43
N SER A 387 1.00 3.48 4.19
CA SER A 387 -0.01 3.24 5.21
C SER A 387 -0.75 1.93 4.95
N VAL A 388 -1.17 1.26 6.01
CA VAL A 388 -1.89 -0.02 5.94
C VAL A 388 -2.86 -0.14 7.11
N VAL A 389 -3.98 -0.84 6.91
CA VAL A 389 -4.89 -1.25 7.99
C VAL A 389 -4.43 -2.60 8.52
N ALA A 390 -4.27 -2.72 9.82
CA ALA A 390 -3.84 -3.94 10.50
C ALA A 390 -4.49 -4.05 11.88
N GLU A 391 -4.36 -5.19 12.53
CA GLU A 391 -4.81 -5.37 13.90
C GLU A 391 -3.79 -4.81 14.91
N ASP A 392 -4.28 -4.25 16.01
CA ASP A 392 -3.44 -3.83 17.14
C ASP A 392 -3.19 -5.02 18.10
N GLU A 393 -2.54 -4.75 19.24
CA GLU A 393 -2.24 -5.75 20.27
C GLU A 393 -3.48 -6.39 20.91
N ASN A 394 -4.66 -5.85 20.69
CA ASN A 394 -5.93 -6.36 21.22
C ASN A 394 -6.80 -7.00 20.12
N GLY A 395 -6.29 -7.07 18.88
CA GLY A 395 -7.05 -7.52 17.71
C GLY A 395 -8.03 -6.48 17.17
N ALA A 396 -7.95 -5.22 17.62
CA ALA A 396 -8.76 -4.14 17.07
C ALA A 396 -8.11 -3.55 15.80
N PRO A 397 -8.90 -3.14 14.81
CA PRO A 397 -8.36 -2.54 13.61
C PRO A 397 -7.68 -1.20 13.92
N ALA A 398 -6.55 -0.95 13.27
CA ALA A 398 -5.80 0.30 13.36
C ALA A 398 -5.13 0.63 12.02
N ILE A 399 -4.89 1.90 11.75
CA ILE A 399 -4.12 2.34 10.59
C ILE A 399 -2.68 2.59 11.03
N TYR A 400 -1.76 1.87 10.46
CA TYR A 400 -0.32 2.05 10.63
C TYR A 400 0.22 2.85 9.44
N PHE A 401 1.07 3.84 9.71
CA PHE A 401 1.56 4.71 8.64
C PHE A 401 2.94 5.31 8.93
N LEU A 402 3.66 5.62 7.85
CA LEU A 402 4.91 6.37 7.92
C LEU A 402 4.63 7.87 7.76
N SER A 403 5.05 8.62 8.76
CA SER A 403 5.06 10.08 8.74
C SER A 403 6.48 10.59 8.45
N HIS A 404 6.63 11.87 8.10
CA HIS A 404 7.94 12.54 8.09
C HIS A 404 8.67 12.48 9.44
N LYS A 405 7.96 12.16 10.53
CA LYS A 405 8.52 12.02 11.89
C LYS A 405 8.78 10.56 12.31
N GLY A 406 8.44 9.57 11.51
CA GLY A 406 8.58 8.16 11.85
C GLY A 406 7.30 7.34 11.69
N PRO A 407 7.32 6.08 12.14
CA PRO A 407 6.13 5.25 12.20
C PRO A 407 5.15 5.72 13.28
N TYR A 408 3.87 5.69 12.94
CA TYR A 408 2.73 6.01 13.82
C TYR A 408 1.60 5.03 13.56
N ARG A 409 0.64 4.96 14.51
CA ARG A 409 -0.64 4.29 14.29
C ARG A 409 -1.81 5.17 14.72
N ILE A 410 -2.97 4.91 14.14
CA ILE A 410 -4.27 5.44 14.55
C ILE A 410 -5.13 4.24 14.95
N GLY A 411 -5.61 4.22 16.16
CA GLY A 411 -6.49 3.18 16.67
C GLY A 411 -7.48 3.75 17.67
N ALA A 412 -8.12 2.91 18.46
CA ALA A 412 -9.13 3.31 19.43
C ALA A 412 -8.66 4.35 20.47
N ARG A 413 -7.35 4.50 20.66
CA ARG A 413 -6.73 5.50 21.55
C ARG A 413 -6.25 6.76 20.82
N GLY A 414 -6.70 6.98 19.57
CA GLY A 414 -6.23 8.06 18.72
C GLY A 414 -4.86 7.80 18.12
N ILE A 415 -4.11 8.88 17.84
CA ILE A 415 -2.80 8.82 17.17
C ILE A 415 -1.71 8.51 18.19
N GLN A 416 -0.97 7.43 17.96
CA GLN A 416 0.09 6.95 18.84
C GLN A 416 1.43 6.88 18.10
N LYS A 417 2.48 7.33 18.77
CA LYS A 417 3.85 7.28 18.25
C LYS A 417 4.43 5.88 18.45
N MET A 418 5.15 5.38 17.44
CA MET A 418 5.79 4.06 17.44
C MET A 418 7.30 4.13 17.17
N ARG A 419 7.80 5.30 16.79
CA ARG A 419 9.12 5.48 16.20
C ARG A 419 10.29 5.31 17.15
N ASP A 420 10.09 5.44 18.45
CA ASP A 420 11.20 5.59 19.38
C ASP A 420 12.16 4.39 19.36
N ASP A 421 11.63 3.18 19.29
CA ASP A 421 12.45 1.96 19.26
C ASP A 421 13.23 1.74 17.95
N VAL A 422 12.94 2.53 16.92
CA VAL A 422 13.62 2.52 15.61
C VAL A 422 14.15 3.91 15.21
N LEU A 423 14.27 4.82 16.17
CA LEU A 423 14.63 6.21 15.91
C LEU A 423 16.01 6.36 15.28
N ASP A 424 16.96 5.56 15.68
CA ASP A 424 18.32 5.54 15.12
C ASP A 424 18.31 5.22 13.62
N ILE A 425 17.50 4.23 13.18
CA ILE A 425 17.32 3.92 11.77
C ILE A 425 16.51 5.02 11.09
N TRP A 426 15.43 5.49 11.75
CA TRP A 426 14.56 6.50 11.15
C TRP A 426 15.31 7.80 10.81
N THR A 427 16.30 8.20 11.61
CA THR A 427 17.13 9.37 11.33
C THR A 427 18.00 9.22 10.07
N THR A 428 18.16 8.02 9.57
CA THR A 428 18.88 7.72 8.32
C THR A 428 17.97 7.52 7.11
N VAL A 429 16.65 7.58 7.29
CA VAL A 429 15.68 7.41 6.19
C VAL A 429 15.78 8.59 5.22
N ASN A 430 15.92 8.26 3.94
CA ASN A 430 15.97 9.25 2.86
C ASN A 430 14.54 9.66 2.47
N LEU A 431 14.01 10.71 3.11
CA LEU A 431 12.68 11.23 2.80
C LEU A 431 12.58 11.90 1.41
N ASP A 432 13.73 12.22 0.81
CA ASP A 432 13.83 12.82 -0.52
C ASP A 432 14.14 11.77 -1.61
N ALA A 433 13.94 10.47 -1.30
CA ALA A 433 14.17 9.40 -2.27
C ALA A 433 13.31 9.62 -3.53
N THR A 434 13.96 9.61 -4.69
CA THR A 434 13.32 9.97 -5.97
C THR A 434 12.47 8.85 -6.56
N THR A 435 12.69 7.61 -6.14
CA THR A 435 11.93 6.46 -6.65
C THR A 435 10.83 6.02 -5.67
N VAL A 436 11.21 5.54 -4.49
CA VAL A 436 10.28 5.09 -3.45
C VAL A 436 10.87 5.39 -2.08
N VAL A 437 10.25 6.28 -1.33
CA VAL A 437 10.64 6.57 0.07
C VAL A 437 10.34 5.40 0.98
N GLY A 438 9.16 4.81 0.84
CA GLY A 438 8.72 3.67 1.63
C GLY A 438 7.28 3.27 1.34
N PHE A 439 6.91 2.08 1.79
CA PHE A 439 5.55 1.54 1.73
C PHE A 439 5.34 0.55 2.88
N ALA A 440 4.10 0.10 3.10
CA ALA A 440 3.73 -0.75 4.21
C ALA A 440 2.77 -1.85 3.79
N GLU A 441 2.90 -3.03 4.41
CA GLU A 441 1.99 -4.16 4.27
C GLU A 441 1.75 -4.86 5.61
N TYR A 442 0.60 -5.50 5.79
CA TYR A 442 0.25 -6.25 6.98
C TYR A 442 0.27 -7.75 6.72
N TYR A 443 1.22 -8.45 7.33
CA TYR A 443 1.32 -9.90 7.29
C TYR A 443 0.45 -10.50 8.42
N ALA A 444 -0.83 -10.76 8.10
CA ALA A 444 -1.83 -11.18 9.09
C ALA A 444 -1.49 -12.49 9.80
N ASP A 445 -0.97 -13.51 9.09
CA ASP A 445 -0.63 -14.81 9.68
C ASP A 445 0.43 -14.72 10.78
N LYS A 446 1.25 -13.66 10.77
CA LYS A 446 2.28 -13.40 11.78
C LYS A 446 1.95 -12.21 12.69
N ASN A 447 0.84 -11.53 12.47
CA ASN A 447 0.49 -10.28 13.16
C ASN A 447 1.61 -9.23 13.05
N GLN A 448 2.18 -9.06 11.85
CA GLN A 448 3.30 -8.17 11.61
C GLN A 448 2.95 -7.07 10.61
N VAL A 449 3.27 -5.84 10.96
CA VAL A 449 3.28 -4.72 10.01
C VAL A 449 4.70 -4.52 9.52
N TRP A 450 4.88 -4.60 8.22
CA TRP A 450 6.17 -4.42 7.55
C TRP A 450 6.21 -3.05 6.89
N PHE A 451 7.23 -2.27 7.24
CA PHE A 451 7.49 -0.97 6.65
C PHE A 451 8.80 -1.03 5.86
N TRP A 452 8.73 -1.03 4.56
CA TRP A 452 9.92 -0.85 3.71
C TRP A 452 10.31 0.61 3.73
N VAL A 453 11.60 0.88 3.91
CA VAL A 453 12.15 2.24 3.97
C VAL A 453 13.49 2.32 3.24
N ALA A 454 13.69 3.44 2.54
CA ALA A 454 14.97 3.77 1.93
C ALA A 454 15.86 4.45 2.97
N VAL A 455 16.96 3.80 3.38
CA VAL A 455 17.89 4.36 4.36
C VAL A 455 19.22 4.74 3.74
N SER A 456 19.92 5.66 4.37
CA SER A 456 21.22 6.19 3.91
C SER A 456 21.13 6.76 2.53
N SER A 457 21.23 7.48 1.82
CA SER A 457 21.14 7.97 0.43
C SER A 457 20.47 7.03 -0.61
N ALA A 458 19.84 5.91 -0.19
CA ALA A 458 19.15 5.02 -1.12
C ALA A 458 17.90 5.69 -1.70
N ASN A 459 17.63 5.46 -2.98
CA ASN A 459 16.42 5.95 -3.67
C ASN A 459 15.29 4.91 -3.72
N THR A 460 15.56 3.70 -3.28
CA THR A 460 14.61 2.60 -3.12
C THR A 460 14.78 1.98 -1.75
N PRO A 461 13.73 1.38 -1.18
CA PRO A 461 13.82 0.67 0.08
C PRO A 461 14.95 -0.36 0.08
N ASN A 462 15.66 -0.44 1.20
CA ASN A 462 16.74 -1.39 1.45
C ASN A 462 16.72 -1.91 2.89
N ARG A 463 15.69 -1.55 3.66
CA ARG A 463 15.39 -2.08 4.99
C ARG A 463 13.89 -2.28 5.13
N ILE A 464 13.51 -3.30 5.92
CA ILE A 464 12.15 -3.47 6.40
C ILE A 464 12.18 -3.29 7.92
N LEU A 465 11.43 -2.31 8.41
CA LEU A 465 11.12 -2.21 9.83
C LEU A 465 9.91 -3.09 10.08
N VAL A 466 10.08 -4.17 10.80
CA VAL A 466 9.03 -5.15 11.09
C VAL A 466 8.52 -4.91 12.49
N TYR A 467 7.22 -4.67 12.61
CA TYR A 467 6.55 -4.49 13.88
C TYR A 467 5.59 -5.65 14.15
N ASP A 468 5.87 -6.43 15.20
CA ASP A 468 4.99 -7.48 15.70
C ASP A 468 3.94 -6.86 16.63
N THR A 469 2.68 -6.83 16.19
CA THR A 469 1.59 -6.17 16.92
C THR A 469 1.32 -6.86 18.25
N THR A 470 1.58 -8.17 18.39
CA THR A 470 1.38 -8.92 19.62
C THR A 470 2.41 -8.62 20.71
N LYS A 471 3.56 -8.07 20.35
CA LYS A 471 4.68 -7.74 21.26
C LYS A 471 4.67 -6.26 21.69
N GLY A 472 3.94 -5.41 20.97
CA GLY A 472 3.80 -4.01 21.31
C GLY A 472 3.14 -3.80 22.67
N ARG A 473 3.53 -2.74 23.36
CA ARG A 473 2.91 -2.29 24.61
C ARG A 473 2.80 -0.78 24.57
N THR A 474 1.67 -0.28 25.03
CA THR A 474 1.48 1.16 25.22
C THR A 474 2.12 1.57 26.54
N ASP A 475 3.04 2.53 26.51
CA ASP A 475 3.70 3.08 27.70
C ASP A 475 2.80 4.09 28.46
N GLU A 476 3.29 4.62 29.57
CA GLU A 476 2.57 5.59 30.40
C GLU A 476 2.29 6.91 29.66
N LYS A 477 3.03 7.22 28.60
CA LYS A 477 2.83 8.41 27.76
C LYS A 477 1.82 8.18 26.64
N GLY A 478 1.33 6.95 26.49
CA GLY A 478 0.46 6.57 25.38
C GLY A 478 1.19 6.17 24.11
N ASP A 479 2.52 6.15 24.11
CA ASP A 479 3.34 5.75 22.96
C ASP A 479 3.47 4.22 22.92
N VAL A 480 3.64 3.67 21.71
CA VAL A 480 3.80 2.23 21.50
C VAL A 480 5.28 1.86 21.52
N ARG A 481 5.61 0.87 22.32
CA ARG A 481 6.98 0.37 22.53
C ARG A 481 7.06 -1.14 22.34
N GLY A 482 8.23 -1.61 21.90
CA GLY A 482 8.51 -3.04 21.67
C GLY A 482 8.02 -3.54 20.32
N GLY A 483 8.23 -4.83 20.07
CA GLY A 483 7.76 -5.52 18.86
C GLY A 483 8.60 -5.30 17.60
N TRP A 484 9.65 -4.50 17.64
CA TRP A 484 10.44 -4.16 16.46
C TRP A 484 11.58 -5.14 16.15
N SER A 485 11.75 -5.45 14.87
CA SER A 485 12.95 -6.05 14.28
C SER A 485 13.23 -5.41 12.93
N VAL A 486 14.40 -5.70 12.34
CA VAL A 486 14.84 -5.13 11.08
C VAL A 486 15.22 -6.23 10.11
N PHE A 487 14.60 -6.25 8.94
CA PHE A 487 14.98 -7.18 7.88
C PHE A 487 15.82 -6.50 6.82
N THR A 488 16.80 -7.25 6.31
CA THR A 488 17.73 -6.90 5.24
C THR A 488 17.75 -8.01 4.20
N GLY A 489 18.53 -7.87 3.16
CA GLY A 489 18.62 -8.84 2.06
C GLY A 489 17.70 -8.46 0.90
N ASP A 490 17.49 -9.40 0.00
CA ASP A 490 16.75 -9.16 -1.24
C ASP A 490 15.29 -8.82 -0.97
N LEU A 491 14.68 -9.41 0.05
CA LEU A 491 13.32 -9.10 0.46
C LEU A 491 13.13 -7.63 0.83
N ALA A 492 14.16 -6.97 1.34
CA ALA A 492 14.13 -5.55 1.71
C ALA A 492 14.34 -4.62 0.51
N ASN A 493 14.95 -5.11 -0.56
CA ASN A 493 15.16 -4.35 -1.79
C ASN A 493 13.92 -4.48 -2.68
N ALA A 494 12.89 -3.69 -2.40
CA ALA A 494 11.59 -3.79 -3.05
C ALA A 494 11.01 -2.42 -3.39
N ARG A 495 10.09 -2.39 -4.35
CA ARG A 495 9.35 -1.18 -4.76
C ARG A 495 7.88 -1.22 -4.39
N CYS A 496 7.31 -2.41 -4.32
CA CYS A 496 5.92 -2.64 -3.96
C CYS A 496 5.76 -3.99 -3.28
N ALA A 497 4.68 -4.15 -2.53
CA ALA A 497 4.27 -5.43 -1.97
C ALA A 497 2.74 -5.48 -1.88
N VAL A 498 2.21 -6.69 -1.77
CA VAL A 498 0.79 -6.93 -1.54
C VAL A 498 0.59 -8.29 -0.87
N MET A 499 -0.41 -8.39 -0.01
CA MET A 499 -0.82 -9.67 0.55
C MET A 499 -1.62 -10.47 -0.47
N PHE A 500 -1.14 -11.65 -0.81
CA PHE A 500 -1.80 -12.52 -1.78
C PHE A 500 -1.71 -13.99 -1.39
N ALA A 501 -2.78 -14.74 -1.67
CA ALA A 501 -2.78 -16.19 -1.61
C ALA A 501 -2.90 -16.74 -3.02
N ASN A 502 -1.92 -17.52 -3.45
CA ASN A 502 -2.02 -18.21 -4.72
C ASN A 502 -2.92 -19.44 -4.52
N THR A 503 -4.15 -19.37 -5.03
CA THR A 503 -5.18 -20.41 -4.90
C THR A 503 -5.08 -21.49 -5.96
N LEU A 504 -3.92 -21.71 -6.55
CA LEU A 504 -3.71 -22.78 -7.54
C LEU A 504 -4.04 -24.17 -6.98
N GLY A 505 -5.14 -24.70 -7.44
CA GLY A 505 -5.61 -26.03 -7.10
C GLY A 505 -6.85 -26.03 -6.20
N SER A 506 -7.49 -27.19 -6.09
CA SER A 506 -8.79 -27.42 -5.45
C SER A 506 -8.86 -27.24 -3.92
N SER A 507 -7.84 -26.70 -3.29
CA SER A 507 -7.83 -26.36 -1.87
C SER A 507 -7.62 -24.87 -1.70
N MET A 508 -8.59 -24.21 -1.07
CA MET A 508 -8.47 -22.82 -0.65
C MET A 508 -7.27 -22.68 0.29
N SER A 509 -6.15 -22.19 -0.23
CA SER A 509 -5.08 -21.75 0.64
C SER A 509 -5.48 -20.39 1.21
N ARG A 510 -5.80 -20.37 2.50
CA ARG A 510 -5.99 -19.12 3.25
C ARG A 510 -4.66 -18.50 3.69
N ASP A 511 -3.54 -19.05 3.21
CA ASP A 511 -2.18 -18.67 3.57
C ASP A 511 -1.80 -17.38 2.80
N LEU A 512 -2.32 -16.25 3.27
CA LEU A 512 -1.98 -14.92 2.76
C LEU A 512 -0.53 -14.60 3.12
N LYS A 513 0.32 -14.44 2.11
CA LYS A 513 1.74 -14.09 2.29
C LYS A 513 2.07 -12.79 1.56
N PRO A 514 3.08 -12.05 2.03
CA PRO A 514 3.58 -10.91 1.27
C PRO A 514 4.20 -11.35 -0.06
N TYR A 515 3.67 -10.85 -1.15
CA TYR A 515 4.25 -10.89 -2.48
C TYR A 515 4.95 -9.56 -2.70
N VAL A 516 6.23 -9.59 -3.04
CA VAL A 516 7.11 -8.43 -3.03
C VAL A 516 7.72 -8.27 -4.41
N GLY A 517 7.52 -7.12 -5.04
CA GLY A 517 8.18 -6.75 -6.29
C GLY A 517 9.63 -6.37 -6.02
N TYR A 518 10.56 -7.23 -6.46
CA TYR A 518 11.99 -7.04 -6.23
C TYR A 518 12.52 -5.78 -6.92
N GLY A 519 13.45 -5.09 -6.30
CA GLY A 519 13.92 -3.78 -6.73
C GLY A 519 14.73 -3.75 -8.03
N THR A 520 15.15 -4.92 -8.52
CA THR A 520 15.87 -5.08 -9.79
C THR A 520 15.22 -6.17 -10.63
N GLY A 521 14.78 -5.83 -11.83
CA GLY A 521 14.07 -6.76 -12.72
C GLY A 521 12.57 -6.92 -12.39
N SER A 522 11.92 -7.87 -13.02
CA SER A 522 10.48 -8.17 -12.92
C SER A 522 10.16 -9.33 -11.97
N VAL A 523 11.06 -9.65 -11.04
CA VAL A 523 10.92 -10.79 -10.12
C VAL A 523 9.92 -10.46 -9.01
N ILE A 524 9.02 -11.39 -8.74
CA ILE A 524 8.16 -11.37 -7.56
C ILE A 524 8.68 -12.39 -6.56
N LEU A 525 8.96 -11.94 -5.34
CA LEU A 525 9.33 -12.78 -4.21
C LEU A 525 8.11 -13.05 -3.34
N LYS A 526 7.85 -14.32 -3.03
CA LYS A 526 6.88 -14.73 -2.02
C LYS A 526 7.60 -14.90 -0.69
N ALA A 527 7.32 -14.05 0.27
CA ALA A 527 7.89 -14.12 1.60
C ALA A 527 7.33 -15.30 2.44
N GLY A 528 8.00 -15.62 3.56
CA GLY A 528 7.58 -16.67 4.47
C GLY A 528 7.82 -18.09 3.94
N THR A 529 8.82 -18.26 3.08
CA THR A 529 9.21 -19.54 2.49
C THR A 529 10.72 -19.73 2.52
N GLY A 530 11.16 -20.92 2.96
CA GLY A 530 12.61 -21.20 3.02
C GLY A 530 13.36 -20.43 4.10
N THR A 531 14.67 -20.39 3.98
CA THR A 531 15.62 -19.80 4.94
C THR A 531 16.65 -18.88 4.27
N ASP A 532 16.46 -18.60 2.99
CA ASP A 532 17.21 -17.62 2.19
C ASP A 532 16.25 -16.82 1.30
N ASP A 533 16.70 -15.77 0.66
CA ASP A 533 15.90 -14.95 -0.25
C ASP A 533 16.13 -15.42 -1.70
N ALA A 534 15.29 -16.38 -2.15
CA ALA A 534 15.36 -16.94 -3.50
C ALA A 534 16.78 -17.41 -3.91
N GLY A 535 17.49 -18.05 -2.97
CA GLY A 535 18.87 -18.52 -3.14
C GLY A 535 19.93 -17.54 -2.64
N THR A 536 19.57 -16.30 -2.30
CA THR A 536 20.49 -15.33 -1.68
C THR A 536 20.47 -15.49 -0.17
N THR A 537 21.61 -15.81 0.41
CA THR A 537 21.74 -15.98 1.85
C THR A 537 21.79 -14.63 2.57
N PHE A 538 21.30 -14.60 3.81
CA PHE A 538 21.35 -13.42 4.66
C PHE A 538 21.83 -13.76 6.07
N GLN A 539 22.49 -12.80 6.71
CA GLN A 539 22.92 -12.90 8.10
C GLN A 539 21.78 -12.53 9.05
N SER A 540 21.64 -13.27 10.16
CA SER A 540 20.69 -12.98 11.22
C SER A 540 21.33 -13.08 12.59
N TYR A 541 21.03 -12.11 13.44
CA TYR A 541 21.53 -12.07 14.81
C TYR A 541 20.68 -11.20 15.73
N VAL A 542 20.82 -11.45 17.02
CA VAL A 542 20.30 -10.62 18.12
C VAL A 542 21.49 -10.10 18.91
N ASP A 543 21.55 -8.80 19.14
CA ASP A 543 22.53 -8.13 19.99
C ASP A 543 21.83 -7.65 21.26
N LEU A 544 22.15 -8.28 22.38
CA LEU A 544 21.55 -7.99 23.67
C LEU A 544 22.30 -6.83 24.34
N PRO A 545 21.58 -6.01 25.11
CA PRO A 545 22.21 -4.88 25.80
C PRO A 545 23.19 -5.35 26.85
N GLU A 546 24.20 -4.57 27.09
CA GLU A 546 25.13 -4.83 28.18
C GLU A 546 24.46 -4.62 29.53
N GLN A 547 24.64 -5.61 30.42
CA GLN A 547 24.08 -5.63 31.75
C GLN A 547 25.19 -5.52 32.80
N HIS A 548 24.97 -4.71 33.83
CA HIS A 548 25.84 -4.69 35.00
C HIS A 548 25.54 -5.86 35.93
N VAL A 549 26.51 -6.73 36.09
CA VAL A 549 26.39 -7.90 36.95
C VAL A 549 26.95 -7.61 38.33
N GLY A 550 26.06 -7.43 39.29
CA GLY A 550 26.48 -7.13 40.66
C GLY A 550 26.47 -5.66 41.03
N GLY A 551 26.02 -4.78 40.12
CA GLY A 551 25.93 -3.33 40.30
C GLY A 551 27.17 -2.58 39.80
N LEU A 552 27.06 -1.26 39.79
CA LEU A 552 28.07 -0.35 39.20
C LEU A 552 29.46 -0.37 39.91
N HIS A 553 29.59 -1.07 41.03
CA HIS A 553 30.78 -1.07 41.88
C HIS A 553 31.50 -2.42 41.96
N LYS A 554 31.05 -3.42 41.19
CA LYS A 554 31.65 -4.75 41.21
C LYS A 554 32.21 -5.11 39.86
N LYS A 555 33.41 -5.67 39.88
CA LYS A 555 33.98 -6.30 38.71
C LYS A 555 33.43 -7.72 38.59
N CYS A 556 33.37 -8.22 37.36
CA CYS A 556 32.96 -9.58 37.08
C CYS A 556 33.85 -10.25 36.05
N GLU A 557 33.86 -11.57 36.08
CA GLU A 557 34.49 -12.45 35.12
C GLU A 557 33.40 -13.33 34.50
N ILE A 558 33.40 -13.49 33.19
CA ILE A 558 32.52 -14.46 32.54
C ILE A 558 33.18 -15.83 32.59
N GLU A 559 32.49 -16.82 33.13
CA GLU A 559 32.95 -18.20 33.18
C GLU A 559 32.40 -19.05 32.02
N GLN A 560 31.13 -18.91 31.72
CA GLN A 560 30.43 -19.72 30.72
C GLN A 560 29.34 -18.95 30.00
N ALA A 561 29.05 -19.32 28.74
CA ALA A 561 27.86 -18.92 28.04
C ALA A 561 27.02 -20.15 27.67
N ILE A 562 25.72 -20.07 27.86
CA ILE A 562 24.77 -21.14 27.63
C ILE A 562 23.76 -20.68 26.60
N VAL A 563 23.57 -21.49 25.55
CA VAL A 563 22.52 -21.25 24.55
C VAL A 563 21.60 -22.46 24.50
N LEU A 564 20.31 -22.20 24.67
CA LEU A 564 19.24 -23.19 24.51
C LEU A 564 18.48 -22.90 23.24
N GLY A 565 18.34 -23.86 22.35
CA GLY A 565 17.65 -23.66 21.09
C GLY A 565 17.45 -24.92 20.29
N SER A 566 16.87 -24.78 19.12
CA SER A 566 16.66 -25.85 18.15
C SER A 566 17.24 -25.43 16.79
N SER A 567 17.85 -26.38 16.11
CA SER A 567 18.39 -26.17 14.76
C SER A 567 18.57 -27.51 14.05
N GLY A 568 18.39 -27.49 12.76
CA GLY A 568 18.69 -28.62 11.88
C GLY A 568 20.19 -28.68 11.51
N SER A 569 21.11 -28.79 12.48
CA SER A 569 22.57 -28.74 12.26
C SER A 569 23.06 -27.35 11.79
N HIS A 570 23.14 -26.44 12.72
CA HIS A 570 23.59 -25.07 12.46
C HIS A 570 24.66 -24.62 13.46
N THR A 571 25.60 -23.83 13.01
CA THR A 571 26.61 -23.21 13.84
C THR A 571 26.25 -21.76 14.12
N LEU A 572 25.96 -21.47 15.38
CA LEU A 572 25.73 -20.10 15.86
C LEU A 572 27.05 -19.47 16.33
N ARG A 573 27.25 -18.24 16.00
CA ARG A 573 28.30 -17.42 16.58
C ARG A 573 27.79 -16.72 17.82
N ILE A 574 28.51 -16.92 18.94
CA ILE A 574 28.32 -16.20 20.19
C ILE A 574 29.48 -15.21 20.33
N THR A 575 29.15 -13.94 20.50
CA THR A 575 30.13 -12.88 20.80
C THR A 575 29.80 -12.32 22.17
N LEU A 576 30.72 -12.40 23.09
CA LEU A 576 30.66 -11.78 24.41
C LEU A 576 31.38 -10.45 24.33
N ASN A 577 30.75 -9.40 24.78
CA ASN A 577 31.30 -8.05 24.85
C ASN A 577 31.32 -7.62 26.30
N GLY A 578 32.34 -6.90 26.68
CA GLY A 578 32.44 -6.30 28.01
C GLY A 578 32.79 -4.81 27.92
N ASN A 579 32.47 -4.08 28.96
CA ASN A 579 32.80 -2.67 29.10
C ASN A 579 32.40 -1.81 27.89
N TYR A 580 31.14 -1.96 27.43
CA TYR A 580 30.56 -1.21 26.31
C TYR A 580 31.24 -1.50 24.97
N ALA A 581 31.38 -2.78 24.65
CA ALA A 581 31.96 -3.27 23.41
C ALA A 581 33.43 -2.80 23.19
N ASP A 582 34.19 -2.68 24.26
CA ASP A 582 35.64 -2.50 24.17
C ASP A 582 36.23 -3.67 23.37
N SER A 583 36.85 -3.37 22.23
CA SER A 583 37.39 -4.37 21.32
C SER A 583 38.45 -5.28 21.98
N THR A 584 39.10 -4.81 23.05
CA THR A 584 40.04 -5.60 23.85
C THR A 584 39.34 -6.54 24.83
N ARG A 585 38.05 -6.37 25.04
CA ARG A 585 37.18 -7.13 25.97
C ARG A 585 36.10 -7.89 25.23
N THR A 586 36.40 -8.40 24.04
CA THR A 586 35.49 -9.17 23.20
C THR A 586 36.04 -10.58 23.00
N LYS A 587 35.16 -11.58 23.13
CA LYS A 587 35.46 -12.98 22.84
C LYS A 587 34.38 -13.61 21.99
N THR A 588 34.78 -14.41 21.02
CA THR A 588 33.85 -15.01 20.04
C THR A 588 34.08 -16.51 19.93
N ALA A 589 33.04 -17.28 19.87
CA ALA A 589 33.10 -18.71 19.55
C ALA A 589 31.94 -19.13 18.61
N ASP A 590 32.22 -20.14 17.83
CA ASP A 590 31.26 -20.80 16.98
C ASP A 590 30.77 -22.08 17.66
N VAL A 591 29.46 -22.15 17.96
CA VAL A 591 28.83 -23.24 18.70
C VAL A 591 27.87 -24.00 17.78
N THR A 592 28.16 -25.28 17.55
CA THR A 592 27.30 -26.10 16.68
C THR A 592 26.09 -26.64 17.46
N MET A 593 24.91 -26.27 16.99
CA MET A 593 23.61 -26.65 17.53
C MET A 593 23.06 -27.89 16.80
N THR A 594 23.64 -29.05 17.03
CA THR A 594 23.19 -30.30 16.40
C THR A 594 22.41 -31.14 17.41
N ALA A 595 21.17 -31.46 17.09
CA ALA A 595 20.36 -32.40 17.87
C ALA A 595 20.86 -33.84 17.69
N THR A 596 20.90 -34.60 18.77
CA THR A 596 21.29 -36.00 18.78
C THR A 596 20.08 -36.87 19.13
N GLY A 597 19.80 -37.88 18.32
CA GLY A 597 18.65 -38.79 18.57
C GLY A 597 17.30 -38.08 18.38
N SER A 598 16.39 -38.30 19.32
CA SER A 598 15.03 -37.73 19.33
C SER A 598 14.93 -36.32 19.93
N GLN A 599 16.05 -35.68 20.25
CA GLN A 599 16.06 -34.34 20.81
C GLN A 599 15.60 -33.30 19.77
N THR A 600 14.60 -32.49 20.13
CA THR A 600 14.16 -31.37 19.32
C THR A 600 14.82 -30.06 19.75
N ARG A 601 15.41 -30.00 20.95
CA ARG A 601 16.09 -28.85 21.53
C ARG A 601 17.46 -29.26 22.07
N VAL A 602 18.43 -28.37 21.92
CA VAL A 602 19.81 -28.61 22.32
C VAL A 602 20.26 -27.49 23.24
N GLN A 603 20.86 -27.87 24.34
CA GLN A 603 21.61 -26.95 25.20
C GLN A 603 23.10 -27.08 24.86
N LYS A 604 23.75 -25.98 24.57
CA LYS A 604 25.21 -25.91 24.40
C LYS A 604 25.80 -24.97 25.43
N VAL A 605 26.91 -25.41 25.99
CA VAL A 605 27.68 -24.65 26.95
C VAL A 605 29.04 -24.35 26.33
N TRP A 606 29.39 -23.08 26.33
CA TRP A 606 30.74 -22.63 25.98
C TRP A 606 31.54 -22.46 27.26
N GLU A 607 32.29 -23.50 27.65
CA GLU A 607 33.08 -23.55 28.89
C GLU A 607 34.34 -22.70 28.85
N ASP A 608 34.89 -22.45 27.65
CA ASP A 608 36.10 -21.64 27.45
C ASP A 608 35.76 -20.17 27.16
N ALA A 609 34.60 -19.73 27.68
CA ALA A 609 34.11 -18.36 27.51
C ALA A 609 34.78 -17.34 28.43
N GLN A 610 35.83 -17.73 29.16
CA GLN A 610 36.50 -16.86 30.11
C GLN A 610 36.93 -15.54 29.46
N LEU A 611 36.37 -14.45 29.96
CA LEU A 611 36.67 -13.09 29.61
C LEU A 611 37.15 -12.38 30.88
N ALA A 612 38.09 -11.47 30.76
CA ALA A 612 38.85 -10.82 31.83
C ALA A 612 38.09 -10.58 33.15
N ASP A 613 38.80 -10.58 34.24
CA ASP A 613 38.31 -10.48 35.63
C ASP A 613 37.95 -9.06 36.10
N ASP A 614 38.00 -8.08 35.22
CA ASP A 614 37.76 -6.68 35.52
C ASP A 614 36.60 -6.06 34.76
N LEU A 615 35.65 -6.87 34.27
CA LEU A 615 34.49 -6.40 33.54
C LEU A 615 33.50 -5.70 34.48
N MET A 616 32.95 -4.56 34.02
CA MET A 616 31.85 -3.85 34.69
C MET A 616 30.49 -4.16 34.08
N SER A 617 30.47 -4.49 32.81
CA SER A 617 29.28 -4.86 32.08
C SER A 617 29.52 -6.04 31.15
N VAL A 618 28.46 -6.75 30.81
CA VAL A 618 28.48 -7.91 29.91
C VAL A 618 27.35 -7.81 28.91
N GLY A 619 27.68 -7.81 27.65
CA GLY A 619 26.77 -7.92 26.51
C GLY A 619 26.98 -9.24 25.76
N ILE A 620 25.97 -9.66 25.01
CA ILE A 620 26.04 -10.87 24.21
C ILE A 620 25.34 -10.68 22.87
N ARG A 621 26.03 -11.04 21.79
CA ARG A 621 25.45 -11.17 20.46
C ARG A 621 25.39 -12.66 20.10
N VAL A 622 24.25 -13.11 19.59
CA VAL A 622 24.06 -14.49 19.12
C VAL A 622 23.40 -14.50 17.76
N GLY A 623 23.92 -15.30 16.84
CA GLY A 623 23.35 -15.45 15.50
C GLY A 623 24.31 -16.06 14.50
N ASP A 624 24.09 -15.79 13.24
CA ASP A 624 24.94 -16.26 12.15
C ASP A 624 26.30 -15.55 12.15
N ALA A 625 27.37 -16.29 11.92
CA ALA A 625 28.72 -15.73 11.73
C ALA A 625 28.81 -14.89 10.45
N SER A 626 28.10 -15.31 9.42
CA SER A 626 28.03 -14.70 8.09
C SER A 626 26.65 -15.02 7.48
N ALA A 627 26.39 -14.57 6.28
CA ALA A 627 25.16 -14.91 5.57
C ALA A 627 25.11 -16.43 5.26
N VAL A 628 24.05 -17.10 5.70
CA VAL A 628 23.83 -18.56 5.54
C VAL A 628 22.36 -18.85 5.27
N SER A 629 22.08 -19.99 4.64
CA SER A 629 20.72 -20.45 4.35
C SER A 629 20.07 -21.27 5.49
N ASN A 630 20.80 -21.64 6.54
CA ASN A 630 20.26 -22.48 7.61
C ASN A 630 19.38 -21.67 8.58
N GLY A 631 18.22 -22.23 8.97
CA GLY A 631 17.36 -21.65 9.99
C GLY A 631 17.80 -22.04 11.40
N TRP A 632 17.52 -21.18 12.38
CA TRP A 632 17.74 -21.45 13.79
C TRP A 632 16.64 -20.82 14.66
N THR A 633 16.47 -21.40 15.84
CA THR A 633 15.59 -20.86 16.89
C THR A 633 16.35 -20.90 18.21
N ILE A 634 16.33 -19.81 18.94
CA ILE A 634 16.89 -19.67 20.28
C ILE A 634 15.72 -19.53 21.26
N ASP A 635 15.69 -20.36 22.31
CA ASP A 635 14.68 -20.33 23.36
C ASP A 635 15.14 -19.56 24.59
N GLY A 636 16.44 -19.42 24.77
CA GLY A 636 17.02 -18.66 25.86
C GLY A 636 18.54 -18.62 25.80
N ILE A 637 19.10 -17.61 26.42
CA ILE A 637 20.54 -17.40 26.54
C ILE A 637 20.86 -17.16 28.01
N GLY A 638 21.93 -17.76 28.52
CA GLY A 638 22.45 -17.52 29.85
C GLY A 638 23.96 -17.25 29.82
N VAL A 639 24.43 -16.37 30.68
CA VAL A 639 25.84 -16.13 30.93
C VAL A 639 26.11 -16.35 32.41
N GLN A 640 27.00 -17.28 32.73
CA GLN A 640 27.47 -17.49 34.11
C GLN A 640 28.62 -16.53 34.38
N VAL A 641 28.44 -15.74 35.41
CA VAL A 641 29.39 -14.68 35.80
C VAL A 641 29.77 -14.88 37.24
N ARG A 642 31.06 -14.75 37.51
CA ARG A 642 31.61 -14.69 38.87
C ARG A 642 31.87 -13.23 39.21
N THR A 643 31.27 -12.74 40.30
CA THR A 643 31.57 -11.39 40.80
C THR A 643 32.81 -11.44 41.72
N THR A 644 33.78 -10.59 41.43
CA THR A 644 34.95 -10.37 42.29
C THR A 644 34.66 -9.27 43.31
N GLU A 645 35.46 -9.17 44.34
CA GLU A 645 35.27 -8.21 45.42
C GLU A 645 35.19 -6.75 44.92
N PRO A 646 34.54 -5.86 45.70
CA PRO A 646 34.40 -4.46 45.30
C PRO A 646 35.75 -3.82 45.01
N VAL A 647 35.79 -2.98 43.98
CA VAL A 647 36.92 -2.08 43.77
C VAL A 647 37.03 -1.22 45.02
N ALA A 648 38.10 -1.33 45.77
CA ALA A 648 38.37 -0.40 46.86
C ALA A 648 38.37 1.03 46.30
N PRO A 649 37.76 1.98 47.01
CA PRO A 649 37.65 3.35 46.55
C PRO A 649 39.00 4.00 46.25
#